data_e9e58f239d6bfe8b4ca02b1c5314b801
#
_entry.id   e9e58f239d6bfe8b4ca02b1c5314b801
#
_cell.length_a   1.000
_cell.length_b   1.000
_cell.length_c   1.000
_cell.angle_alpha   90.00
_cell.angle_beta   90.00
_cell.angle_gamma   90.00
#
_symmetry.space_group_name_H-M   'P 1'
#
loop_
_entity.id
_entity.type
_entity.pdbx_description
1 polymer ?
#
loop_
_entity_poly.entity_id
_entity_poly.type
_entity_poly.pdbx_seq_one_letter_code
_entity_poly.pdbx_strand_id
1 'polypeptide(L)'
;MAESIIIRVQSPDGVKRITATKRETAAAFLKKLLTVVSLLLGVELGLDTGTLALLFTVVFGAPRVAKEFGFQNNGFSVYINRNKTGEITASSTKSLSLLKIKHGDLLFLFPSGLAGPSSEMETSVPPGSKACGAPTVAEDEIDQYLSKQDGKIYRSRDPQLCRHGPLGKCVHCVPLEPFDEDYLNHLEPPVKHMSFHAYIRKLTGGADKGKFVALENISCKIKSGCEGHLPWPNGICTKCQPSAITLNRQKYRHVDNIMFENHTVADRFLDFWRKTGNQHFGYLYGRYTEHKDIPLGIRAEVAAIYEPPQIGTQNSLELLEDPKAEVVDEIAAKLGLRKVGWIFTDLVSEDTRKGTVRYSRNKDTYFLSSEECITAGDFQNKHPNICRLSPDGHFGSKFVTAVATGGPDNQVHFEGYQVSNQCMALVRDECLLPCKDAPELGYAKESSSEQYVPDVFYKVLVSFRRVLVIAYEKAKDPGGRFSLETTPPLSSGATMQHPDAPERDIDKFGNEITQLARPLPVEYLIIDITTTFPKDPVYTFSISQNPFPIENRDVLGETQDFHSLATYLSQNTSSVFLDTISDFHLLLFLVTNEVMPLQDSISLLLEAVRTRNEELAQTWKKSEQWATIEQLCSTVGVQLPGLQEYGAVGSSTHAATAAMWACQHCTFMNQPGTGHCEMCSLPRT
;
A
#
# COMPACT_ATOMS: atom_id res chain seq x y z
N MET A 1 56.06 21.19 23.66
CA MET A 1 54.99 20.17 23.60
C MET A 1 54.31 20.26 22.24
N ALA A 2 54.16 19.16 21.50
CA ALA A 2 53.50 19.18 20.21
C ALA A 2 52.00 19.37 20.42
N GLU A 3 51.42 20.40 19.85
CA GLU A 3 50.01 20.76 19.99
C GLU A 3 49.14 19.67 19.35
N SER A 4 48.42 18.91 20.17
CA SER A 4 47.52 17.86 19.72
C SER A 4 46.21 18.44 19.21
N ILE A 5 45.70 17.90 18.09
CA ILE A 5 44.41 18.26 17.48
C ILE A 5 43.53 17.03 17.38
N ILE A 6 42.23 17.20 17.56
CA ILE A 6 41.24 16.15 17.33
C ILE A 6 40.60 16.42 15.99
N ILE A 7 40.61 15.43 15.13
CA ILE A 7 40.01 15.45 13.78
C ILE A 7 38.84 14.49 13.80
N ARG A 8 37.69 14.89 13.24
CA ARG A 8 36.52 14.04 13.05
C ARG A 8 36.56 13.44 11.66
N VAL A 9 36.35 12.15 11.54
CA VAL A 9 36.30 11.46 10.25
C VAL A 9 34.93 10.83 10.09
N GLN A 10 34.22 11.25 9.05
CA GLN A 10 32.93 10.70 8.66
C GLN A 10 33.16 9.51 7.74
N SER A 11 32.72 8.32 8.14
CA SER A 11 32.61 7.11 7.33
C SER A 11 31.16 6.72 7.11
N PRO A 12 30.85 5.74 6.26
CA PRO A 12 29.50 5.17 6.16
C PRO A 12 28.94 4.71 7.52
N ASP A 13 29.79 4.23 8.42
CA ASP A 13 29.43 3.72 9.75
C ASP A 13 29.35 4.79 10.84
N GLY A 14 29.45 6.08 10.47
CA GLY A 14 29.32 7.21 11.39
C GLY A 14 30.59 8.09 11.52
N VAL A 15 30.59 8.95 12.53
CA VAL A 15 31.69 9.92 12.78
C VAL A 15 32.62 9.39 13.88
N LYS A 16 33.90 9.27 13.56
CA LYS A 16 34.95 8.87 14.52
C LYS A 16 35.90 10.07 14.82
N ARG A 17 36.43 10.10 16.04
CA ARG A 17 37.38 11.16 16.49
C ARG A 17 38.76 10.55 16.56
N ILE A 18 39.73 11.22 15.91
CA ILE A 18 41.14 10.79 15.84
C ILE A 18 42.03 11.90 16.37
N THR A 19 42.90 11.54 17.29
CA THR A 19 43.92 12.49 17.82
C THR A 19 45.17 12.46 16.95
N ALA A 20 45.58 13.62 16.49
CA ALA A 20 46.77 13.83 15.66
C ALA A 20 47.58 15.05 16.15
N THR A 21 48.77 15.24 15.65
CA THR A 21 49.55 16.46 15.91
C THR A 21 49.62 17.33 14.66
N LYS A 22 49.66 18.66 14.82
CA LYS A 22 49.72 19.59 13.68
C LYS A 22 50.91 19.35 12.74
N ARG A 23 52.00 18.77 13.25
CA ARG A 23 53.22 18.46 12.49
C ARG A 23 53.20 17.09 11.83
N GLU A 24 52.22 16.29 12.13
CA GLU A 24 52.08 14.93 11.56
C GLU A 24 51.85 14.98 10.05
N THR A 25 52.50 14.09 9.30
CA THR A 25 52.27 14.01 7.86
C THR A 25 50.96 13.35 7.53
N ALA A 26 50.39 13.67 6.37
CA ALA A 26 49.16 13.01 5.89
C ALA A 26 49.30 11.49 5.84
N ALA A 27 50.45 10.97 5.42
CA ALA A 27 50.73 9.53 5.40
C ALA A 27 50.68 8.89 6.80
N ALA A 28 51.28 9.56 7.83
CA ALA A 28 51.22 9.07 9.21
C ALA A 28 49.82 9.13 9.80
N PHE A 29 49.06 10.17 9.47
CA PHE A 29 47.64 10.29 9.88
C PHE A 29 46.77 9.23 9.26
N LEU A 30 46.88 8.95 7.95
CA LEU A 30 46.14 7.89 7.26
C LEU A 30 46.50 6.51 7.82
N LYS A 31 47.78 6.26 8.18
CA LYS A 31 48.20 5.04 8.85
C LYS A 31 47.54 4.86 10.22
N LYS A 32 47.45 5.93 11.03
CA LYS A 32 46.69 5.91 12.28
C LYS A 32 45.21 5.63 12.07
N LEU A 33 44.62 6.24 11.04
CA LEU A 33 43.21 6.00 10.68
C LEU A 33 43.00 4.51 10.38
N LEU A 34 43.86 3.90 9.59
CA LEU A 34 43.87 2.46 9.32
C LEU A 34 43.99 1.62 10.60
N THR A 35 44.89 1.99 11.51
CA THR A 35 45.10 1.26 12.79
C THR A 35 43.85 1.37 13.68
N VAL A 36 43.21 2.52 13.76
CA VAL A 36 41.96 2.70 14.56
C VAL A 36 40.81 1.86 13.99
N VAL A 37 40.69 1.81 12.67
CA VAL A 37 39.70 0.97 11.98
C VAL A 37 39.99 -0.51 12.22
N SER A 38 41.27 -0.94 12.16
CA SER A 38 41.70 -2.33 12.40
C SER A 38 41.57 -2.78 13.85
N LEU A 39 41.86 -1.89 14.83
CA LEU A 39 41.68 -2.19 16.27
C LEU A 39 40.22 -2.41 16.65
N LEU A 40 39.29 -1.72 16.01
CA LEU A 40 37.87 -1.93 16.22
C LEU A 40 37.40 -3.30 15.71
N LEU A 41 37.95 -3.76 14.58
CA LEU A 41 37.73 -5.11 14.04
C LEU A 41 38.36 -6.19 14.92
N GLY A 42 39.57 -5.92 15.52
CA GLY A 42 40.24 -6.87 16.39
C GLY A 42 39.61 -7.09 17.75
N VAL A 43 38.89 -6.08 18.29
CA VAL A 43 38.09 -6.22 19.52
C VAL A 43 36.89 -7.13 19.32
N GLU A 44 36.35 -7.19 18.12
CA GLU A 44 35.27 -8.14 17.78
C GLU A 44 35.77 -9.58 17.61
N LEU A 45 37.07 -9.78 17.31
CA LEU A 45 37.68 -11.10 17.11
C LEU A 45 38.41 -11.64 18.35
N GLY A 46 38.41 -10.92 19.48
CA GLY A 46 38.97 -11.38 20.77
C GLY A 46 40.49 -11.59 20.79
N LEU A 47 41.26 -10.96 19.89
CA LEU A 47 42.73 -11.09 19.78
C LEU A 47 43.43 -9.98 20.56
N ASP A 48 44.56 -10.30 21.20
CA ASP A 48 45.36 -9.34 21.95
C ASP A 48 46.12 -8.35 21.02
N THR A 49 46.43 -7.17 21.55
CA THR A 49 47.03 -6.07 20.82
C THR A 49 48.44 -6.32 20.30
N GLY A 50 49.20 -7.28 20.87
CA GLY A 50 50.56 -7.64 20.45
C GLY A 50 50.58 -8.57 19.26
N THR A 51 49.70 -9.53 19.24
CA THR A 51 49.52 -10.52 18.18
C THR A 51 48.92 -9.86 16.93
N LEU A 52 48.02 -8.88 17.13
CA LEU A 52 47.45 -8.10 16.04
C LEU A 52 48.49 -7.27 15.26
N ALA A 53 49.41 -6.60 15.96
CA ALA A 53 50.42 -5.76 15.33
C ALA A 53 51.41 -6.55 14.46
N LEU A 54 51.72 -7.79 14.81
CA LEU A 54 52.61 -8.67 14.04
C LEU A 54 51.89 -9.36 12.85
N LEU A 55 50.64 -9.78 13.05
CA LEU A 55 49.81 -10.39 11.99
C LEU A 55 49.47 -9.40 10.86
N PHE A 56 49.20 -8.13 11.23
CA PHE A 56 48.84 -7.10 10.25
C PHE A 56 50.00 -6.61 9.39
N THR A 57 51.25 -6.72 9.86
CA THR A 57 52.40 -6.26 9.09
C THR A 57 52.91 -7.31 8.09
N VAL A 58 52.63 -8.59 8.29
CA VAL A 58 53.21 -9.69 7.50
C VAL A 58 52.19 -10.48 6.66
N VAL A 59 50.93 -10.58 7.07
CA VAL A 59 49.97 -11.54 6.47
C VAL A 59 48.74 -10.91 5.83
N PHE A 60 48.37 -9.69 6.19
CA PHE A 60 47.13 -9.10 5.66
C PHE A 60 47.35 -7.72 5.02
N GLY A 61 47.76 -7.74 3.78
CA GLY A 61 47.70 -6.55 2.93
C GLY A 61 46.25 -6.09 2.75
N ALA A 62 46.09 -4.79 2.43
CA ALA A 62 44.84 -4.03 2.23
C ALA A 62 43.56 -4.73 1.69
N PRO A 63 43.59 -5.91 1.04
CA PRO A 63 42.41 -6.49 0.41
C PRO A 63 41.31 -7.01 1.36
N ARG A 64 41.61 -7.38 2.62
CA ARG A 64 40.61 -7.96 3.52
C ARG A 64 39.76 -6.93 4.27
N VAL A 65 40.35 -5.81 4.62
CA VAL A 65 39.61 -4.68 5.24
C VAL A 65 38.58 -4.11 4.25
N ALA A 66 38.97 -4.08 2.96
CA ALA A 66 38.05 -3.63 1.90
C ALA A 66 36.82 -4.54 1.74
N LYS A 67 36.95 -5.86 1.98
CA LYS A 67 35.86 -6.84 1.79
C LYS A 67 34.82 -6.79 2.90
N GLU A 68 35.20 -6.53 4.16
CA GLU A 68 34.27 -6.46 5.30
C GLU A 68 33.53 -5.13 5.40
N PHE A 69 34.08 -4.05 4.81
CA PHE A 69 33.37 -2.80 4.66
C PHE A 69 32.63 -2.66 3.31
N GLY A 70 32.48 -3.73 2.54
CA GLY A 70 31.84 -3.71 1.24
C GLY A 70 32.59 -2.94 0.16
N PHE A 71 33.88 -2.66 0.37
CA PHE A 71 34.74 -1.99 -0.61
C PHE A 71 35.22 -3.00 -1.66
N GLN A 72 34.66 -2.94 -2.84
CA GLN A 72 35.19 -3.66 -3.99
C GLN A 72 36.47 -2.95 -4.48
N ASN A 73 37.63 -3.62 -4.36
CA ASN A 73 38.95 -3.13 -4.70
C ASN A 73 39.66 -2.14 -3.75
N ASN A 74 40.49 -2.68 -2.93
CA ASN A 74 41.78 -2.18 -2.38
C ASN A 74 41.93 -0.69 -2.05
N GLY A 75 40.94 0.04 -1.58
CA GLY A 75 41.26 1.38 -1.16
C GLY A 75 40.04 2.23 -0.74
N PHE A 76 40.36 3.18 0.10
CA PHE A 76 39.48 4.27 0.41
C PHE A 76 40.26 5.57 0.17
N SER A 77 39.52 6.65 -0.14
CA SER A 77 40.08 8.00 -0.26
C SER A 77 39.50 8.88 0.84
N VAL A 78 40.34 9.74 1.40
CA VAL A 78 39.93 10.70 2.42
C VAL A 78 39.98 12.13 1.81
N TYR A 79 38.89 12.85 1.98
CA TYR A 79 38.73 14.21 1.42
C TYR A 79 38.50 15.25 2.51
N ILE A 80 38.96 16.49 2.26
CA ILE A 80 38.77 17.63 3.17
C ILE A 80 37.31 18.07 3.18
N ASN A 81 36.55 17.79 2.09
CA ASN A 81 35.14 18.14 2.00
C ASN A 81 34.30 17.03 1.36
N ARG A 82 32.99 17.13 1.53
CA ARG A 82 32.02 16.14 1.05
C ARG A 82 31.93 16.06 -0.48
N ASN A 83 32.32 17.15 -1.19
CA ASN A 83 32.27 17.22 -2.65
C ASN A 83 33.48 16.55 -3.32
N LYS A 84 34.22 15.70 -2.58
CA LYS A 84 35.41 14.99 -3.05
C LYS A 84 36.50 15.90 -3.61
N THR A 85 36.59 17.16 -3.14
CA THR A 85 37.71 18.06 -3.47
C THR A 85 38.71 18.06 -2.32
N GLY A 86 40.01 18.17 -2.63
CA GLY A 86 41.09 18.16 -1.64
C GLY A 86 41.37 16.76 -1.07
N GLU A 87 41.67 15.81 -1.95
CA GLU A 87 42.04 14.42 -1.54
C GLU A 87 43.33 14.42 -0.72
N ILE A 88 43.32 13.67 0.38
CA ILE A 88 44.49 13.40 1.23
C ILE A 88 45.06 12.05 0.82
N THR A 89 46.13 12.06 0.03
CA THR A 89 46.74 10.83 -0.48
C THR A 89 47.80 10.25 0.48
N ALA A 90 47.92 8.93 0.54
CA ALA A 90 48.89 8.23 1.37
C ALA A 90 50.35 8.52 0.96
N SER A 91 50.58 9.00 -0.26
CA SER A 91 51.91 9.44 -0.75
C SER A 91 52.26 10.88 -0.35
N SER A 92 51.33 11.61 0.25
CA SER A 92 51.58 13.03 0.61
C SER A 92 52.51 13.14 1.83
N THR A 93 53.66 13.74 1.65
CA THR A 93 54.60 14.10 2.72
C THR A 93 54.25 15.42 3.39
N LYS A 94 53.19 16.08 2.98
CA LYS A 94 52.71 17.35 3.55
C LYS A 94 52.18 17.16 4.98
N SER A 95 52.50 18.06 5.88
CA SER A 95 51.94 18.05 7.24
C SER A 95 50.48 18.46 7.25
N LEU A 96 49.72 18.02 8.27
CA LEU A 96 48.29 18.39 8.45
C LEU A 96 48.10 19.91 8.52
N SER A 97 49.08 20.64 9.08
CA SER A 97 49.06 22.10 9.08
C SER A 97 49.19 22.73 7.70
N LEU A 98 50.02 22.14 6.80
CA LEU A 98 50.14 22.59 5.40
C LEU A 98 48.86 22.29 4.60
N LEU A 99 48.13 21.27 4.96
CA LEU A 99 46.82 20.93 4.41
C LEU A 99 45.69 21.80 5.03
N LYS A 100 46.05 22.76 5.92
CA LYS A 100 45.13 23.65 6.63
C LYS A 100 44.09 22.93 7.52
N ILE A 101 44.38 21.71 7.95
CA ILE A 101 43.51 20.93 8.83
C ILE A 101 43.68 21.40 10.27
N LYS A 102 42.55 21.78 10.93
CA LYS A 102 42.50 22.37 12.27
C LYS A 102 41.83 21.40 13.25
N HIS A 103 41.92 21.73 14.54
CA HIS A 103 41.19 21.03 15.59
C HIS A 103 39.69 21.13 15.36
N GLY A 104 39.03 19.99 15.38
CA GLY A 104 37.57 19.89 15.19
C GLY A 104 37.11 19.79 13.73
N ASP A 105 38.01 19.84 12.75
CA ASP A 105 37.64 19.65 11.33
C ASP A 105 37.05 18.27 11.05
N LEU A 106 36.17 18.21 10.06
CA LEU A 106 35.50 17.02 9.61
C LEU A 106 36.07 16.57 8.25
N LEU A 107 36.69 15.40 8.21
CA LEU A 107 37.17 14.76 7.00
C LEU A 107 36.19 13.69 6.56
N PHE A 108 36.13 13.41 5.27
CA PHE A 108 35.18 12.48 4.67
C PHE A 108 35.95 11.30 4.06
N LEU A 109 35.55 10.08 4.44
CA LEU A 109 36.10 8.84 3.96
C LEU A 109 35.12 8.20 2.96
N PHE A 110 35.60 7.98 1.73
CA PHE A 110 34.85 7.32 0.67
C PHE A 110 35.55 6.08 0.17
N PRO A 111 34.79 4.99 -0.16
CA PRO A 111 35.36 3.82 -0.83
C PRO A 111 35.89 4.20 -2.21
N SER A 112 37.07 3.70 -2.57
CA SER A 112 37.63 3.88 -3.91
C SER A 112 36.87 2.99 -4.89
N GLY A 113 36.10 3.60 -5.81
CA GLY A 113 35.33 2.85 -6.83
C GLY A 113 33.98 3.43 -7.21
N LEU A 114 33.47 4.48 -6.52
CA LEU A 114 32.25 5.17 -6.90
C LEU A 114 32.59 6.56 -7.48
N ALA A 115 32.64 6.62 -8.81
CA ALA A 115 32.69 7.88 -9.53
C ALA A 115 31.39 8.66 -9.32
N GLY A 116 31.45 9.89 -8.85
CA GLY A 116 30.32 10.80 -8.77
C GLY A 116 30.00 11.42 -10.13
N PRO A 117 28.79 11.92 -10.35
CA PRO A 117 28.38 12.48 -11.64
C PRO A 117 29.06 13.82 -11.91
N SER A 118 29.83 13.86 -12.98
CA SER A 118 30.21 15.10 -13.66
C SER A 118 29.37 15.27 -14.93
N SER A 119 28.95 16.50 -15.14
CA SER A 119 28.18 17.02 -16.26
C SER A 119 28.58 16.54 -17.63
N GLU A 120 27.59 16.27 -18.45
CA GLU A 120 27.47 16.37 -19.89
C GLU A 120 28.70 16.29 -20.79
N MET A 121 28.81 15.20 -21.54
CA MET A 121 29.10 15.23 -22.97
C MET A 121 28.84 13.85 -23.61
N GLU A 122 28.01 13.83 -24.64
CA GLU A 122 27.71 12.68 -25.49
C GLU A 122 28.99 12.17 -26.19
N THR A 123 29.20 10.85 -26.22
CA THR A 123 29.64 10.12 -27.42
C THR A 123 29.63 8.61 -27.17
N SER A 124 28.96 7.92 -28.08
CA SER A 124 29.13 6.53 -28.62
C SER A 124 29.70 5.39 -27.76
N VAL A 125 28.83 4.38 -27.62
CA VAL A 125 29.05 3.05 -27.01
C VAL A 125 29.80 2.10 -27.99
N PRO A 126 30.64 1.20 -27.47
CA PRO A 126 30.74 -0.17 -28.01
C PRO A 126 30.34 -1.23 -26.96
N PRO A 127 29.85 -2.39 -27.40
CA PRO A 127 29.16 -3.35 -26.54
C PRO A 127 30.07 -4.35 -25.86
N GLY A 128 29.84 -4.68 -24.63
CA GLY A 128 30.29 -5.90 -24.01
C GLY A 128 31.08 -5.80 -22.71
N SER A 129 30.40 -5.61 -21.58
CA SER A 129 30.82 -6.20 -20.31
C SER A 129 29.59 -6.32 -19.39
N LYS A 130 29.23 -7.56 -19.04
CA LYS A 130 28.18 -7.87 -18.08
C LYS A 130 28.62 -7.42 -16.69
N ALA A 131 28.11 -6.26 -16.24
CA ALA A 131 28.12 -5.90 -14.84
C ALA A 131 27.05 -6.75 -14.14
N CYS A 132 27.45 -7.47 -13.10
CA CYS A 132 26.55 -8.12 -12.16
C CYS A 132 25.86 -7.02 -11.37
N GLY A 133 24.71 -6.51 -11.86
CA GLY A 133 23.92 -5.48 -11.22
C GLY A 133 23.20 -6.06 -10.01
N ALA A 134 23.24 -5.36 -8.89
CA ALA A 134 22.16 -5.46 -7.91
C ALA A 134 20.82 -5.31 -8.65
N PRO A 135 19.77 -6.07 -8.29
CA PRO A 135 18.51 -5.99 -9.00
C PRO A 135 18.04 -4.54 -8.96
N THR A 136 17.95 -3.91 -10.12
CA THR A 136 17.34 -2.59 -10.26
C THR A 136 15.86 -2.79 -9.94
N VAL A 137 15.48 -2.43 -8.71
CA VAL A 137 14.09 -2.46 -8.25
C VAL A 137 13.30 -1.49 -9.12
N ALA A 138 12.42 -2.02 -9.95
CA ALA A 138 11.58 -1.21 -10.83
C ALA A 138 10.40 -0.68 -10.01
N GLU A 139 10.44 0.60 -9.63
CA GLU A 139 9.31 1.30 -9.02
C GLU A 139 8.15 1.44 -10.01
N ASP A 140 6.92 1.59 -9.52
CA ASP A 140 5.75 1.85 -10.35
C ASP A 140 5.92 3.11 -11.19
N GLU A 141 5.30 3.15 -12.37
CA GLU A 141 5.39 4.28 -13.32
C GLU A 141 5.00 5.61 -12.66
N ILE A 142 3.96 5.60 -11.82
CA ILE A 142 3.52 6.80 -11.11
C ILE A 142 4.58 7.29 -10.12
N ASP A 143 5.27 6.39 -9.40
CA ASP A 143 6.35 6.76 -8.47
C ASP A 143 7.56 7.30 -9.23
N GLN A 144 7.90 6.68 -10.37
CA GLN A 144 8.97 7.17 -11.23
C GLN A 144 8.65 8.55 -11.81
N TYR A 145 7.39 8.79 -12.19
CA TYR A 145 6.92 10.09 -12.69
C TYR A 145 7.01 11.16 -11.59
N LEU A 146 6.38 10.94 -10.43
CA LEU A 146 6.35 11.89 -9.33
C LEU A 146 7.73 12.16 -8.72
N SER A 147 8.64 11.18 -8.74
CA SER A 147 10.01 11.37 -8.27
C SER A 147 10.79 12.43 -9.08
N LYS A 148 10.42 12.67 -10.33
CA LYS A 148 11.03 13.68 -11.22
C LYS A 148 10.42 15.05 -11.04
N GLN A 149 9.20 15.17 -10.48
CA GLN A 149 8.51 16.44 -10.28
C GLN A 149 9.04 17.16 -9.05
N ASP A 150 9.11 18.50 -9.08
CA ASP A 150 9.50 19.30 -7.92
C ASP A 150 8.36 19.46 -6.90
N GLY A 151 7.11 19.33 -7.36
CA GLY A 151 5.89 19.42 -6.56
C GLY A 151 5.62 20.79 -5.95
N LYS A 152 6.35 21.82 -6.38
CA LYS A 152 6.19 23.18 -5.85
C LYS A 152 4.84 23.77 -6.18
N ILE A 153 4.27 24.45 -5.20
CA ILE A 153 2.98 25.13 -5.31
C ILE A 153 3.22 26.55 -5.78
N TYR A 154 2.95 26.80 -7.05
CA TYR A 154 3.14 28.12 -7.66
C TYR A 154 1.96 29.03 -7.32
N ARG A 155 2.28 30.20 -6.70
CA ARG A 155 1.31 31.22 -6.34
C ARG A 155 1.38 32.39 -7.32
N SER A 156 0.23 32.87 -7.75
CA SER A 156 0.13 34.07 -8.58
C SER A 156 0.54 35.31 -7.81
N ARG A 157 1.02 36.32 -8.53
CA ARG A 157 1.33 37.61 -7.93
C ARG A 157 0.04 38.31 -7.51
N ASP A 158 -0.04 38.68 -6.24
CA ASP A 158 -1.11 39.50 -5.71
C ASP A 158 -0.79 41.00 -5.91
N PRO A 159 -1.61 41.78 -6.66
CA PRO A 159 -1.35 43.19 -6.89
C PRO A 159 -1.33 44.05 -5.62
N GLN A 160 -2.02 43.63 -4.56
CA GLN A 160 -2.12 44.38 -3.30
C GLN A 160 -0.95 44.09 -2.35
N LEU A 161 -0.49 42.82 -2.32
CA LEU A 161 0.54 42.35 -1.38
C LEU A 161 1.95 42.34 -1.98
N CYS A 162 2.07 42.14 -3.30
CA CYS A 162 3.37 42.07 -3.97
C CYS A 162 3.84 43.43 -4.47
N ARG A 163 4.74 44.04 -3.72
CA ARG A 163 5.31 45.37 -4.03
C ARG A 163 6.61 45.34 -4.85
N HIS A 164 6.86 44.30 -5.63
CA HIS A 164 8.06 44.11 -6.45
C HIS A 164 7.76 44.09 -7.93
N GLY A 165 8.79 44.29 -8.78
CA GLY A 165 8.66 44.18 -10.23
C GLY A 165 8.30 42.76 -10.72
N PRO A 166 8.04 42.60 -12.05
CA PRO A 166 7.57 41.32 -12.61
C PRO A 166 8.50 40.13 -12.37
N LEU A 167 9.80 40.37 -12.32
CA LEU A 167 10.84 39.35 -12.11
C LEU A 167 11.20 39.12 -10.62
N GLY A 168 10.72 40.01 -9.72
CA GLY A 168 10.95 39.86 -8.29
C GLY A 168 10.05 38.76 -7.67
N LYS A 169 10.44 38.26 -6.52
CA LYS A 169 9.64 37.34 -5.68
C LYS A 169 9.62 37.88 -4.25
N CYS A 170 8.52 37.70 -3.55
CA CYS A 170 8.36 38.02 -2.15
C CYS A 170 7.68 36.86 -1.42
N VAL A 171 7.51 36.94 -0.11
CA VAL A 171 6.89 35.94 0.75
C VAL A 171 5.48 35.54 0.24
N HIS A 172 4.75 36.46 -0.40
CA HIS A 172 3.39 36.22 -0.88
C HIS A 172 3.32 35.47 -2.21
N CYS A 173 4.36 35.53 -3.06
CA CYS A 173 4.37 34.90 -4.40
C CYS A 173 5.51 33.88 -4.61
N VAL A 174 6.41 33.69 -3.65
CA VAL A 174 7.40 32.62 -3.72
C VAL A 174 6.67 31.27 -3.72
N PRO A 175 7.04 30.33 -4.60
CA PRO A 175 6.43 28.98 -4.58
C PRO A 175 6.61 28.32 -3.21
N LEU A 176 5.55 27.68 -2.70
CA LEU A 176 5.61 26.90 -1.48
C LEU A 176 6.18 25.52 -1.78
N GLU A 177 6.74 24.90 -0.76
CA GLU A 177 7.19 23.49 -0.86
C GLU A 177 5.98 22.55 -0.77
N PRO A 178 6.04 21.34 -1.38
CA PRO A 178 4.90 20.42 -1.44
C PRO A 178 4.45 19.88 -0.07
N PHE A 179 5.25 20.10 0.95
CA PHE A 179 4.98 19.68 2.34
C PHE A 179 4.66 20.86 3.27
N ASP A 180 4.25 22.00 2.71
CA ASP A 180 3.86 23.19 3.49
C ASP A 180 2.56 22.88 4.25
N GLU A 181 2.66 22.81 5.59
CA GLU A 181 1.56 22.39 6.46
C GLU A 181 0.43 23.42 6.47
N ASP A 182 0.75 24.72 6.41
CA ASP A 182 -0.27 25.78 6.37
C ASP A 182 -1.09 25.69 5.08
N TYR A 183 -0.44 25.47 3.94
CA TYR A 183 -1.13 25.28 2.68
C TYR A 183 -2.06 24.05 2.71
N LEU A 184 -1.56 22.91 3.18
CA LEU A 184 -2.33 21.65 3.23
C LEU A 184 -3.56 21.77 4.15
N ASN A 185 -3.43 22.47 5.27
CA ASN A 185 -4.55 22.70 6.19
C ASN A 185 -5.62 23.67 5.64
N HIS A 186 -5.28 24.52 4.67
CA HIS A 186 -6.21 25.45 4.04
C HIS A 186 -6.88 24.89 2.77
N LEU A 187 -6.54 23.65 2.37
CA LEU A 187 -7.26 22.96 1.29
C LEU A 187 -8.69 22.59 1.74
N GLU A 188 -9.60 22.47 0.82
CA GLU A 188 -10.98 22.05 1.05
C GLU A 188 -11.26 20.69 0.35
N PRO A 189 -11.38 19.60 1.12
CA PRO A 189 -11.23 19.46 2.57
C PRO A 189 -9.78 19.57 3.07
N PRO A 190 -9.56 19.93 4.36
CA PRO A 190 -8.22 20.05 4.94
C PRO A 190 -7.44 18.74 4.85
N VAL A 191 -6.19 18.80 4.44
CA VAL A 191 -5.33 17.63 4.27
C VAL A 191 -4.44 17.45 5.49
N LYS A 192 -4.74 16.43 6.30
CA LYS A 192 -4.00 16.12 7.54
C LYS A 192 -2.68 15.37 7.29
N HIS A 193 -2.58 14.65 6.18
CA HIS A 193 -1.43 13.83 5.81
C HIS A 193 -0.84 14.31 4.50
N MET A 194 0.45 14.62 4.47
CA MET A 194 1.13 14.92 3.20
C MET A 194 1.24 13.66 2.33
N SER A 195 1.36 13.82 1.03
CA SER A 195 1.64 12.70 0.12
C SER A 195 3.01 12.07 0.39
N PHE A 196 3.19 10.81 0.04
CA PHE A 196 4.45 10.09 0.24
C PHE A 196 5.62 10.76 -0.48
N HIS A 197 5.43 11.22 -1.70
CA HIS A 197 6.48 11.93 -2.44
C HIS A 197 6.79 13.31 -1.87
N ALA A 198 5.81 14.02 -1.31
CA ALA A 198 6.06 15.26 -0.56
C ALA A 198 6.86 14.98 0.73
N TYR A 199 6.56 13.89 1.43
CA TYR A 199 7.33 13.44 2.58
C TYR A 199 8.80 13.13 2.22
N ILE A 200 9.04 12.41 1.11
CA ILE A 200 10.40 12.18 0.60
C ILE A 200 11.10 13.53 0.31
N ARG A 201 10.40 14.47 -0.32
CA ARG A 201 10.95 15.83 -0.57
C ARG A 201 11.29 16.56 0.75
N LYS A 202 10.45 16.42 1.78
CA LYS A 202 10.74 16.98 3.11
C LYS A 202 12.02 16.39 3.71
N LEU A 203 12.21 15.09 3.60
CA LEU A 203 13.42 14.41 4.07
C LEU A 203 14.68 14.79 3.28
N THR A 204 14.57 14.96 1.97
CA THR A 204 15.71 15.23 1.08
C THR A 204 16.00 16.72 0.89
N GLY A 205 14.99 17.59 1.04
CA GLY A 205 15.03 19.01 0.67
C GLY A 205 15.25 19.99 1.81
N GLY A 206 15.27 19.55 3.08
CA GLY A 206 15.41 20.40 4.27
C GLY A 206 16.84 20.94 4.51
N ALA A 207 17.11 21.45 5.73
CA ALA A 207 18.42 21.95 6.16
C ALA A 207 19.56 20.94 5.99
N ASP A 208 19.21 19.66 5.88
CA ASP A 208 20.11 18.52 5.69
C ASP A 208 20.27 18.11 4.21
N LYS A 209 20.19 19.06 3.29
CA LYS A 209 20.39 18.82 1.84
C LYS A 209 21.60 17.94 1.58
N GLY A 210 21.37 16.78 0.98
CA GLY A 210 22.43 15.84 0.61
C GLY A 210 22.69 14.74 1.65
N LYS A 211 21.94 14.59 2.73
CA LYS A 211 21.95 13.35 3.51
C LYS A 211 21.35 12.22 2.68
N PHE A 212 21.98 11.06 2.74
CA PHE A 212 21.40 9.83 2.19
C PHE A 212 20.16 9.51 3.03
N VAL A 213 19.00 9.46 2.39
CA VAL A 213 17.74 9.03 3.03
C VAL A 213 17.59 7.54 2.79
N ALA A 214 17.68 6.76 3.85
CA ALA A 214 17.28 5.36 3.87
C ALA A 214 15.93 5.27 4.59
N LEU A 215 14.94 4.72 3.93
CA LEU A 215 13.65 4.42 4.54
C LEU A 215 13.73 2.99 5.09
N GLU A 216 13.92 2.88 6.40
CA GLU A 216 14.03 1.59 7.08
C GLU A 216 12.65 1.09 7.49
N ASN A 217 12.36 -0.17 7.19
CA ASN A 217 11.17 -0.85 7.68
C ASN A 217 11.35 -1.22 9.16
N ILE A 218 10.29 -1.02 9.93
CA ILE A 218 10.25 -1.43 11.33
C ILE A 218 10.22 -2.96 11.37
N SER A 219 11.02 -3.58 12.24
CA SER A 219 11.00 -5.02 12.51
C SER A 219 10.84 -5.25 14.00
N CYS A 220 9.88 -6.11 14.35
CA CYS A 220 9.63 -6.57 15.71
C CYS A 220 10.36 -7.89 16.01
N LYS A 221 11.04 -8.47 15.02
CA LYS A 221 11.75 -9.75 15.15
C LYS A 221 13.16 -9.55 15.70
N ILE A 222 13.62 -10.54 16.48
CA ILE A 222 15.02 -10.58 16.94
C ILE A 222 15.94 -10.63 15.72
N LYS A 223 16.98 -9.79 15.69
CA LYS A 223 17.99 -9.80 14.63
C LYS A 223 18.77 -11.10 14.66
N SER A 224 18.86 -11.79 13.54
CA SER A 224 19.59 -13.04 13.39
C SER A 224 21.11 -12.82 13.43
N GLY A 225 21.88 -13.88 13.73
CA GLY A 225 23.35 -13.88 13.65
C GLY A 225 24.07 -13.40 14.92
N CYS A 226 23.41 -13.31 16.06
CA CYS A 226 24.07 -13.02 17.33
C CYS A 226 24.53 -14.34 18.01
N GLU A 227 25.82 -14.53 18.11
CA GLU A 227 26.45 -15.73 18.74
C GLU A 227 26.81 -15.50 20.22
N GLY A 228 26.62 -14.29 20.74
CA GLY A 228 27.04 -13.89 22.08
C GLY A 228 26.17 -14.41 23.23
N HIS A 229 25.08 -15.10 22.97
CA HIS A 229 24.15 -15.66 23.96
C HIS A 229 23.35 -16.81 23.37
N LEU A 230 22.69 -17.58 24.23
CA LEU A 230 21.75 -18.62 23.80
C LEU A 230 20.57 -17.98 23.05
N PRO A 231 19.94 -18.71 22.11
CA PRO A 231 18.75 -18.21 21.42
C PRO A 231 17.60 -17.98 22.39
N TRP A 232 16.67 -17.10 21.99
CA TRP A 232 15.43 -16.90 22.74
C TRP A 232 14.69 -18.23 22.95
N PRO A 233 14.09 -18.48 24.15
CA PRO A 233 13.90 -17.56 25.27
C PRO A 233 15.05 -17.52 26.28
N ASN A 234 16.12 -18.31 26.08
CA ASN A 234 17.20 -18.47 27.05
C ASN A 234 18.18 -17.28 27.09
N GLY A 235 18.14 -16.43 26.07
CA GLY A 235 18.96 -15.22 26.01
C GLY A 235 18.55 -14.23 24.94
N ILE A 236 18.85 -12.97 25.18
CA ILE A 236 18.74 -11.85 24.24
C ILE A 236 19.72 -10.77 24.67
N CYS A 237 20.29 -10.05 23.75
CA CYS A 237 21.15 -8.91 24.04
C CYS A 237 20.66 -7.65 23.33
N THR A 238 21.19 -6.50 23.74
CA THR A 238 20.82 -5.18 23.17
C THR A 238 21.13 -5.03 21.69
N LYS A 239 22.01 -5.86 21.10
CA LYS A 239 22.35 -5.83 19.67
C LYS A 239 21.28 -6.53 18.82
N CYS A 240 20.75 -7.66 19.29
CA CYS A 240 19.76 -8.46 18.55
C CYS A 240 18.31 -8.14 18.95
N GLN A 241 18.10 -7.54 20.12
CA GLN A 241 16.79 -7.11 20.58
C GLN A 241 16.23 -6.01 19.67
N PRO A 242 14.98 -6.15 19.15
CA PRO A 242 14.33 -5.07 18.43
C PRO A 242 14.05 -3.90 19.39
N SER A 243 14.08 -2.69 18.83
CA SER A 243 13.79 -1.47 19.59
C SER A 243 12.33 -1.41 20.02
N ALA A 244 12.07 -0.86 21.20
CA ALA A 244 10.72 -0.54 21.61
C ALA A 244 10.04 0.42 20.61
N ILE A 245 8.74 0.23 20.39
CA ILE A 245 7.96 1.00 19.42
C ILE A 245 7.12 2.02 20.17
N THR A 246 7.27 3.29 19.83
CA THR A 246 6.32 4.32 20.28
C THR A 246 5.36 4.64 19.13
N LEU A 247 4.08 4.36 19.32
CA LEU A 247 3.06 4.64 18.31
C LEU A 247 2.92 6.15 18.12
N ASN A 248 2.96 6.56 16.86
CA ASN A 248 2.76 7.93 16.45
C ASN A 248 1.82 7.95 15.25
N ARG A 249 0.96 8.96 15.18
CA ARG A 249 0.17 9.17 13.96
C ARG A 249 1.12 9.42 12.80
N GLN A 250 1.02 8.64 11.74
CA GLN A 250 1.84 8.78 10.54
C GLN A 250 1.47 10.10 9.84
N LYS A 251 2.48 10.89 9.47
CA LYS A 251 2.28 12.24 8.87
C LYS A 251 2.10 12.23 7.36
N TYR A 252 2.23 11.09 6.72
CA TYR A 252 2.12 10.92 5.26
C TYR A 252 1.27 9.70 4.94
N ARG A 253 0.80 9.65 3.70
CA ARG A 253 0.06 8.51 3.15
C ARG A 253 0.56 8.19 1.76
N HIS A 254 0.46 6.92 1.35
CA HIS A 254 0.91 6.47 0.03
C HIS A 254 -0.12 6.76 -1.06
N VAL A 255 -1.39 6.76 -0.72
CA VAL A 255 -2.50 7.14 -1.59
C VAL A 255 -3.30 8.24 -0.93
N ASP A 256 -3.64 9.27 -1.69
CA ASP A 256 -4.31 10.46 -1.19
C ASP A 256 -5.81 10.44 -1.44
N ASN A 257 -6.26 9.68 -2.45
CA ASN A 257 -7.66 9.63 -2.84
C ASN A 257 -8.01 8.27 -3.44
N ILE A 258 -9.19 7.75 -3.11
CA ILE A 258 -9.84 6.63 -3.79
C ILE A 258 -10.92 7.21 -4.67
N MET A 259 -10.84 7.03 -5.98
CA MET A 259 -11.83 7.52 -6.94
C MET A 259 -12.46 6.36 -7.69
N PHE A 260 -13.75 6.15 -7.50
CA PHE A 260 -14.50 5.25 -8.38
C PHE A 260 -14.73 5.94 -9.72
N GLU A 261 -14.41 5.31 -10.84
CA GLU A 261 -14.52 5.91 -12.18
C GLU A 261 -15.93 6.46 -12.46
N ASN A 262 -16.94 5.81 -11.92
CA ASN A 262 -18.35 6.21 -12.04
C ASN A 262 -19.20 5.60 -10.90
N HIS A 263 -20.40 6.12 -10.73
CA HIS A 263 -21.33 5.65 -9.69
C HIS A 263 -21.78 4.20 -9.88
N THR A 264 -21.85 3.72 -11.12
CA THR A 264 -22.36 2.36 -11.42
C THR A 264 -21.49 1.27 -10.82
N VAL A 265 -20.15 1.48 -10.76
CA VAL A 265 -19.23 0.52 -10.12
C VAL A 265 -19.61 0.30 -8.65
N ALA A 266 -19.86 1.38 -7.92
CA ALA A 266 -20.24 1.33 -6.51
C ALA A 266 -21.68 0.83 -6.32
N ASP A 267 -22.62 1.26 -7.16
CA ASP A 267 -24.03 0.87 -7.08
C ASP A 267 -24.24 -0.62 -7.32
N ARG A 268 -23.54 -1.22 -8.29
CA ARG A 268 -23.59 -2.67 -8.54
C ARG A 268 -23.10 -3.48 -7.33
N PHE A 269 -22.05 -2.99 -6.65
CA PHE A 269 -21.56 -3.62 -5.42
C PHE A 269 -22.58 -3.53 -4.28
N LEU A 270 -23.15 -2.34 -4.05
CA LEU A 270 -24.14 -2.11 -3.00
C LEU A 270 -25.46 -2.86 -3.24
N ASP A 271 -25.77 -3.23 -4.47
CA ASP A 271 -27.00 -3.93 -4.83
C ASP A 271 -27.13 -5.28 -4.10
N PHE A 272 -26.02 -5.96 -3.84
CA PHE A 272 -26.01 -7.17 -3.03
C PHE A 272 -26.59 -6.92 -1.62
N TRP A 273 -26.06 -5.92 -0.92
CA TRP A 273 -26.56 -5.55 0.40
C TRP A 273 -28.02 -5.07 0.35
N ARG A 274 -28.39 -4.30 -0.64
CA ARG A 274 -29.76 -3.82 -0.83
C ARG A 274 -30.78 -4.97 -0.98
N LYS A 275 -30.37 -6.05 -1.64
CA LYS A 275 -31.22 -7.23 -1.87
C LYS A 275 -31.24 -8.22 -0.70
N THR A 276 -30.11 -8.40 -0.01
CA THR A 276 -29.96 -9.44 1.02
C THR A 276 -29.94 -8.91 2.45
N GLY A 277 -29.53 -7.68 2.67
CA GLY A 277 -29.20 -7.13 4.00
C GLY A 277 -27.90 -7.68 4.60
N ASN A 278 -27.15 -8.52 3.88
CA ASN A 278 -25.90 -9.12 4.35
C ASN A 278 -24.71 -8.27 3.96
N GLN A 279 -23.67 -8.25 4.83
CA GLN A 279 -22.40 -7.60 4.52
C GLN A 279 -21.70 -8.29 3.37
N HIS A 280 -20.93 -7.51 2.63
CA HIS A 280 -20.30 -7.96 1.39
C HIS A 280 -18.89 -7.40 1.23
N PHE A 281 -18.06 -8.13 0.51
CA PHE A 281 -16.65 -7.83 0.28
C PHE A 281 -16.33 -7.82 -1.22
N GLY A 282 -15.39 -6.97 -1.63
CA GLY A 282 -14.85 -6.96 -2.99
C GLY A 282 -13.41 -6.49 -3.05
N TYR A 283 -12.66 -6.98 -4.04
CA TYR A 283 -11.35 -6.42 -4.39
C TYR A 283 -11.51 -5.31 -5.41
N LEU A 284 -10.83 -4.19 -5.18
CA LEU A 284 -10.82 -3.03 -6.05
C LEU A 284 -9.76 -3.21 -7.15
N TYR A 285 -10.20 -3.26 -8.39
CA TYR A 285 -9.32 -3.31 -9.56
C TYR A 285 -9.31 -1.96 -10.25
N GLY A 286 -8.10 -1.46 -10.51
CA GLY A 286 -7.91 -0.12 -11.05
C GLY A 286 -6.45 0.20 -11.35
N ARG A 287 -6.12 1.47 -11.26
CA ARG A 287 -4.77 1.98 -11.55
C ARG A 287 -4.40 3.10 -10.58
N TYR A 288 -3.10 3.33 -10.41
CA TYR A 288 -2.61 4.49 -9.67
C TYR A 288 -2.29 5.62 -10.64
N THR A 289 -2.83 6.81 -10.36
CA THR A 289 -2.65 8.02 -11.17
C THR A 289 -2.26 9.21 -10.30
N GLU A 290 -1.82 10.31 -10.92
CA GLU A 290 -1.53 11.55 -10.23
C GLU A 290 -2.80 12.19 -9.67
N HIS A 291 -2.78 12.54 -8.40
CA HIS A 291 -3.84 13.35 -7.78
C HIS A 291 -3.45 14.83 -7.77
N LYS A 292 -3.93 15.58 -8.76
CA LYS A 292 -3.50 16.95 -9.04
C LYS A 292 -3.87 17.96 -7.95
N ASP A 293 -4.89 17.67 -7.13
CA ASP A 293 -5.36 18.58 -6.08
C ASP A 293 -4.44 18.57 -4.85
N ILE A 294 -3.60 17.54 -4.71
CA ILE A 294 -2.62 17.40 -3.63
C ILE A 294 -1.21 17.37 -4.22
N PRO A 295 -0.27 18.17 -3.72
CA PRO A 295 1.09 18.21 -4.23
C PRO A 295 1.76 16.84 -4.19
N LEU A 296 2.20 16.33 -5.35
CA LEU A 296 2.80 15.01 -5.52
C LEU A 296 1.90 13.86 -5.03
N GLY A 297 0.58 14.05 -5.08
CA GLY A 297 -0.42 13.09 -4.62
C GLY A 297 -0.61 11.92 -5.58
N ILE A 298 -1.03 10.78 -5.02
CA ILE A 298 -1.42 9.57 -5.76
C ILE A 298 -2.91 9.30 -5.53
N ARG A 299 -3.60 8.96 -6.61
CA ARG A 299 -5.00 8.54 -6.62
C ARG A 299 -5.08 7.07 -7.01
N ALA A 300 -5.90 6.31 -6.29
CA ALA A 300 -6.33 4.98 -6.71
C ALA A 300 -7.64 5.12 -7.50
N GLU A 301 -7.59 4.94 -8.81
CA GLU A 301 -8.77 4.95 -9.68
C GLU A 301 -9.33 3.55 -9.80
N VAL A 302 -10.58 3.36 -9.35
CA VAL A 302 -11.26 2.06 -9.31
C VAL A 302 -12.15 1.91 -10.54
N ALA A 303 -11.84 0.96 -11.40
CA ALA A 303 -12.57 0.66 -12.63
C ALA A 303 -13.57 -0.49 -12.47
N ALA A 304 -13.28 -1.46 -11.59
CA ALA A 304 -14.13 -2.62 -11.33
C ALA A 304 -13.96 -3.13 -9.90
N ILE A 305 -14.97 -3.85 -9.41
CA ILE A 305 -14.94 -4.55 -8.13
C ILE A 305 -15.14 -6.03 -8.41
N TYR A 306 -14.19 -6.86 -8.00
CA TYR A 306 -14.29 -8.32 -8.06
C TYR A 306 -14.79 -8.85 -6.73
N GLU A 307 -15.78 -9.73 -6.76
CA GLU A 307 -16.40 -10.33 -5.57
C GLU A 307 -15.91 -11.78 -5.41
N PRO A 308 -14.93 -12.07 -4.53
CA PRO A 308 -14.44 -13.43 -4.31
C PRO A 308 -15.50 -14.30 -3.60
N PRO A 309 -15.33 -15.63 -3.58
CA PRO A 309 -16.16 -16.51 -2.77
C PRO A 309 -16.16 -16.09 -1.31
N GLN A 310 -17.34 -15.92 -0.71
CA GLN A 310 -17.51 -15.38 0.64
C GLN A 310 -18.84 -15.79 1.27
N ILE A 311 -18.90 -15.75 2.59
CA ILE A 311 -20.12 -15.91 3.37
C ILE A 311 -20.35 -14.63 4.16
N GLY A 312 -21.38 -13.86 3.78
CA GLY A 312 -21.80 -12.65 4.48
C GLY A 312 -23.06 -12.91 5.28
N THR A 313 -23.11 -12.36 6.49
CA THR A 313 -24.31 -12.23 7.32
C THR A 313 -24.57 -10.75 7.59
N GLN A 314 -25.61 -10.44 8.36
CA GLN A 314 -25.87 -9.05 8.75
C GLN A 314 -24.72 -8.43 9.58
N ASN A 315 -23.97 -9.26 10.31
CA ASN A 315 -22.97 -8.80 11.30
C ASN A 315 -21.58 -9.39 11.12
N SER A 316 -21.37 -10.25 10.14
CA SER A 316 -20.08 -10.91 9.89
C SER A 316 -19.82 -11.13 8.43
N LEU A 317 -18.55 -11.28 8.10
CA LEU A 317 -18.04 -11.55 6.76
C LEU A 317 -16.89 -12.53 6.85
N GLU A 318 -16.95 -13.60 6.08
CA GLU A 318 -15.92 -14.62 5.99
C GLU A 318 -15.50 -14.80 4.53
N LEU A 319 -14.21 -14.66 4.25
CA LEU A 319 -13.63 -14.90 2.93
C LEU A 319 -13.31 -16.39 2.80
N LEU A 320 -13.72 -16.98 1.70
CA LEU A 320 -13.39 -18.35 1.35
C LEU A 320 -12.17 -18.40 0.43
N GLU A 321 -11.60 -19.59 0.25
CA GLU A 321 -10.54 -19.81 -0.72
C GLU A 321 -11.07 -19.53 -2.15
N ASP A 322 -10.32 -18.73 -2.89
CA ASP A 322 -10.67 -18.34 -4.25
C ASP A 322 -9.72 -19.01 -5.26
N PRO A 323 -10.15 -20.10 -5.92
CA PRO A 323 -9.34 -20.80 -6.91
C PRO A 323 -9.11 -19.98 -8.19
N LYS A 324 -9.88 -18.91 -8.40
CA LYS A 324 -9.81 -18.06 -9.60
C LYS A 324 -8.94 -16.80 -9.40
N ALA A 325 -8.46 -16.54 -8.18
CA ALA A 325 -7.78 -15.27 -7.82
C ALA A 325 -6.60 -14.92 -8.74
N GLU A 326 -5.75 -15.89 -9.06
CA GLU A 326 -4.58 -15.67 -9.92
C GLU A 326 -4.99 -15.36 -11.37
N VAL A 327 -6.01 -16.04 -11.88
CA VAL A 327 -6.54 -15.82 -13.24
C VAL A 327 -7.17 -14.44 -13.35
N VAL A 328 -7.90 -14.00 -12.30
CA VAL A 328 -8.49 -12.65 -12.24
C VAL A 328 -7.39 -11.58 -12.27
N ASP A 329 -6.32 -11.76 -11.48
CA ASP A 329 -5.19 -10.84 -11.47
C ASP A 329 -4.47 -10.78 -12.84
N GLU A 330 -4.32 -11.92 -13.52
CA GLU A 330 -3.72 -11.98 -14.88
C GLU A 330 -4.57 -11.22 -15.91
N ILE A 331 -5.88 -11.43 -15.90
CA ILE A 331 -6.81 -10.76 -16.82
C ILE A 331 -6.82 -9.25 -16.57
N ALA A 332 -6.91 -8.86 -15.30
CA ALA A 332 -6.84 -7.45 -14.93
C ALA A 332 -5.53 -6.80 -15.43
N ALA A 333 -4.40 -7.49 -15.27
CA ALA A 333 -3.11 -7.01 -15.77
C ALA A 333 -3.10 -6.83 -17.31
N LYS A 334 -3.68 -7.76 -18.07
CA LYS A 334 -3.82 -7.63 -19.53
C LYS A 334 -4.73 -6.46 -19.92
N LEU A 335 -5.72 -6.12 -19.10
CA LEU A 335 -6.57 -4.94 -19.26
C LEU A 335 -5.90 -3.63 -18.81
N GLY A 336 -4.66 -3.68 -18.31
CA GLY A 336 -3.95 -2.53 -17.76
C GLY A 336 -4.44 -2.11 -16.37
N LEU A 337 -5.06 -3.04 -15.64
CA LEU A 337 -5.54 -2.86 -14.28
C LEU A 337 -4.72 -3.69 -13.31
N ARG A 338 -4.80 -3.34 -12.04
CA ARG A 338 -4.20 -4.10 -10.94
C ARG A 338 -5.10 -4.02 -9.71
N LYS A 339 -4.91 -4.93 -8.80
CA LYS A 339 -5.56 -4.87 -7.49
C LYS A 339 -5.00 -3.68 -6.70
N VAL A 340 -5.82 -2.66 -6.47
CA VAL A 340 -5.41 -1.40 -5.80
C VAL A 340 -5.90 -1.31 -4.36
N GLY A 341 -6.86 -2.16 -3.98
CA GLY A 341 -7.44 -2.15 -2.65
C GLY A 341 -8.53 -3.18 -2.47
N TRP A 342 -9.28 -3.01 -1.41
CA TRP A 342 -10.45 -3.80 -1.08
C TRP A 342 -11.57 -2.91 -0.53
N ILE A 343 -12.79 -3.39 -0.60
CA ILE A 343 -13.98 -2.73 -0.10
C ILE A 343 -14.84 -3.74 0.67
N PHE A 344 -15.47 -3.29 1.74
CA PHE A 344 -16.49 -4.06 2.41
C PHE A 344 -17.64 -3.15 2.83
N THR A 345 -18.81 -3.74 3.04
CA THR A 345 -19.97 -3.03 3.59
C THR A 345 -20.01 -3.18 5.11
N ASP A 346 -20.35 -2.10 5.80
CA ASP A 346 -20.77 -2.09 7.20
C ASP A 346 -22.04 -1.23 7.28
N LEU A 347 -23.11 -1.80 6.76
CA LEU A 347 -24.39 -1.12 6.59
C LEU A 347 -25.45 -1.80 7.46
N VAL A 348 -26.08 -0.99 8.29
CA VAL A 348 -27.20 -1.39 9.13
C VAL A 348 -28.41 -0.54 8.76
N SER A 349 -29.48 -1.16 8.28
CA SER A 349 -30.72 -0.46 7.95
C SER A 349 -31.31 0.18 9.22
N GLU A 350 -31.65 1.46 9.15
CA GLU A 350 -32.32 2.18 10.22
C GLU A 350 -33.84 2.27 9.97
N ASP A 351 -34.22 2.74 8.80
CA ASP A 351 -35.61 2.78 8.34
C ASP A 351 -35.70 2.30 6.88
N THR A 352 -36.16 1.07 6.70
CA THR A 352 -36.31 0.45 5.38
C THR A 352 -37.29 1.20 4.47
N ARG A 353 -38.25 1.94 5.03
CA ARG A 353 -39.22 2.72 4.25
C ARG A 353 -38.61 3.99 3.67
N LYS A 354 -37.63 4.56 4.38
CA LYS A 354 -36.90 5.76 3.95
C LYS A 354 -35.61 5.44 3.23
N GLY A 355 -35.15 4.18 3.28
CA GLY A 355 -33.88 3.76 2.73
C GLY A 355 -32.68 4.32 3.50
N THR A 356 -32.85 4.64 4.79
CA THR A 356 -31.78 5.19 5.63
C THR A 356 -30.97 4.11 6.32
N VAL A 357 -29.69 4.41 6.53
CA VAL A 357 -28.72 3.53 7.20
C VAL A 357 -28.20 4.22 8.45
N ARG A 358 -27.78 3.42 9.44
CA ARG A 358 -27.28 3.94 10.71
C ARG A 358 -25.87 4.52 10.53
N TYR A 359 -25.64 5.72 11.05
CA TYR A 359 -24.33 6.31 11.18
C TYR A 359 -23.58 5.68 12.37
N SER A 360 -22.83 4.61 12.12
CA SER A 360 -22.15 3.80 13.15
C SER A 360 -20.67 4.18 13.33
N ARG A 361 -20.00 4.66 12.27
CA ARG A 361 -18.57 4.97 12.29
C ARG A 361 -18.33 6.47 12.43
N ASN A 362 -17.79 6.88 13.56
CA ASN A 362 -17.53 8.29 13.87
C ASN A 362 -16.51 8.42 15.00
N LYS A 363 -16.15 9.67 15.33
CA LYS A 363 -15.18 10.00 16.39
C LYS A 363 -15.58 9.53 17.80
N ASP A 364 -16.87 9.27 18.05
CA ASP A 364 -17.38 8.87 19.36
C ASP A 364 -17.49 7.34 19.49
N THR A 365 -17.27 6.61 18.39
CA THR A 365 -17.26 5.15 18.30
C THR A 365 -15.89 4.66 17.83
N TYR A 366 -15.76 4.37 16.54
CA TYR A 366 -14.50 3.98 15.88
C TYR A 366 -14.60 4.24 14.38
N PHE A 367 -13.47 4.35 13.69
CA PHE A 367 -13.39 4.45 12.23
C PHE A 367 -13.15 3.08 11.58
N LEU A 368 -12.12 2.38 12.03
CA LEU A 368 -11.90 0.97 11.75
C LEU A 368 -11.77 0.22 13.07
N SER A 369 -12.29 -0.99 13.13
CA SER A 369 -12.07 -1.89 14.27
C SER A 369 -10.62 -2.41 14.29
N SER A 370 -10.20 -2.96 15.41
CA SER A 370 -8.88 -3.60 15.52
C SER A 370 -8.73 -4.80 14.56
N GLU A 371 -9.78 -5.58 14.35
CA GLU A 371 -9.79 -6.69 13.39
C GLU A 371 -9.64 -6.17 11.95
N GLU A 372 -10.34 -5.11 11.60
CA GLU A 372 -10.24 -4.46 10.28
C GLU A 372 -8.85 -3.83 10.06
N CYS A 373 -8.25 -3.21 11.10
CA CYS A 373 -6.88 -2.71 11.04
C CYS A 373 -5.86 -3.84 10.81
N ILE A 374 -6.04 -4.99 11.45
CA ILE A 374 -5.17 -6.16 11.26
C ILE A 374 -5.32 -6.70 9.85
N THR A 375 -6.55 -6.85 9.36
CA THR A 375 -6.84 -7.30 7.99
C THR A 375 -6.27 -6.34 6.95
N ALA A 376 -6.46 -5.03 7.13
CA ALA A 376 -5.88 -4.01 6.27
C ALA A 376 -4.34 -4.05 6.27
N GLY A 377 -3.73 -4.25 7.45
CA GLY A 377 -2.29 -4.42 7.61
C GLY A 377 -1.75 -5.65 6.89
N ASP A 378 -2.46 -6.77 6.95
CA ASP A 378 -2.11 -8.01 6.24
C ASP A 378 -2.19 -7.81 4.72
N PHE A 379 -3.28 -7.22 4.21
CA PHE A 379 -3.39 -6.90 2.78
C PHE A 379 -2.32 -5.90 2.31
N GLN A 380 -2.01 -4.87 3.09
CA GLN A 380 -0.94 -3.94 2.77
C GLN A 380 0.44 -4.63 2.74
N ASN A 381 0.70 -5.58 3.65
CA ASN A 381 1.93 -6.38 3.65
C ASN A 381 2.03 -7.33 2.45
N LYS A 382 0.91 -7.86 1.96
CA LYS A 382 0.84 -8.68 0.72
C LYS A 382 1.05 -7.84 -0.55
N HIS A 383 0.81 -6.52 -0.47
CA HIS A 383 0.95 -5.58 -1.59
C HIS A 383 1.92 -4.43 -1.24
N PRO A 384 3.21 -4.74 -1.00
CA PRO A 384 4.19 -3.73 -0.58
C PRO A 384 4.47 -2.72 -1.70
N ASN A 385 4.70 -1.47 -1.32
CA ASN A 385 5.14 -0.45 -2.26
C ASN A 385 6.63 -0.59 -2.55
N ILE A 386 6.98 -0.86 -3.81
CA ILE A 386 8.36 -0.95 -4.27
C ILE A 386 9.02 0.43 -4.15
N CYS A 387 10.14 0.51 -3.45
CA CYS A 387 10.81 1.78 -3.16
C CYS A 387 12.34 1.62 -3.14
N ARG A 388 13.01 2.31 -4.06
CA ARG A 388 14.48 2.32 -4.20
C ARG A 388 15.22 2.97 -3.02
N LEU A 389 14.49 3.76 -2.20
CA LEU A 389 15.08 4.43 -1.02
C LEU A 389 15.07 3.54 0.22
N SER A 390 14.48 2.35 0.14
CA SER A 390 14.51 1.36 1.19
C SER A 390 15.61 0.33 0.94
N PRO A 391 16.40 -0.05 1.94
CA PRO A 391 17.37 -1.14 1.83
C PRO A 391 16.72 -2.48 1.44
N ASP A 392 15.48 -2.69 1.88
CA ASP A 392 14.70 -3.90 1.62
C ASP A 392 14.02 -3.89 0.24
N GLY A 393 14.17 -2.81 -0.55
CA GLY A 393 13.55 -2.63 -1.86
C GLY A 393 12.06 -2.27 -1.83
N HIS A 394 11.44 -2.16 -0.66
CA HIS A 394 10.04 -1.79 -0.49
C HIS A 394 9.83 -0.96 0.76
N PHE A 395 8.80 -0.10 0.78
CA PHE A 395 8.46 0.72 1.93
C PHE A 395 6.98 1.10 1.93
N GLY A 396 6.24 0.68 2.96
CA GLY A 396 4.81 0.89 3.07
C GLY A 396 4.00 0.17 1.98
N SER A 397 2.82 0.65 1.68
CA SER A 397 1.92 0.10 0.66
C SER A 397 1.02 1.16 0.07
N LYS A 398 0.68 1.03 -1.22
CA LYS A 398 -0.37 1.81 -1.89
C LYS A 398 -1.74 1.14 -1.86
N PHE A 399 -1.84 -0.05 -1.26
CA PHE A 399 -3.10 -0.77 -1.16
C PHE A 399 -4.05 -0.08 -0.22
N VAL A 400 -5.30 0.15 -0.64
CA VAL A 400 -6.28 0.93 0.11
C VAL A 400 -7.42 0.07 0.65
N THR A 401 -8.03 0.55 1.72
CA THR A 401 -9.24 -0.01 2.32
C THR A 401 -10.38 0.97 2.10
N ALA A 402 -11.49 0.52 1.52
CA ALA A 402 -12.72 1.30 1.41
C ALA A 402 -13.82 0.65 2.25
N VAL A 403 -14.64 1.46 2.90
CA VAL A 403 -15.79 1.00 3.70
C VAL A 403 -17.04 1.69 3.19
N ALA A 404 -18.05 0.90 2.81
CA ALA A 404 -19.38 1.42 2.56
C ALA A 404 -20.18 1.37 3.87
N THR A 405 -20.51 2.54 4.41
CA THR A 405 -21.17 2.69 5.73
C THR A 405 -22.19 3.82 5.71
N GLY A 406 -22.87 4.06 6.83
CA GLY A 406 -23.80 5.18 6.96
C GLY A 406 -23.08 6.48 7.26
N GLY A 407 -23.40 7.53 6.53
CA GLY A 407 -22.90 8.88 6.77
C GLY A 407 -23.73 9.66 7.83
N PRO A 408 -23.30 10.88 8.19
CA PRO A 408 -23.98 11.73 9.17
C PRO A 408 -25.38 12.16 8.73
N ASP A 409 -25.72 12.05 7.46
CA ASP A 409 -27.04 12.29 6.86
C ASP A 409 -27.90 11.01 6.79
N ASN A 410 -27.44 9.92 7.39
CA ASN A 410 -28.04 8.59 7.33
C ASN A 410 -28.18 8.01 5.91
N GLN A 411 -27.36 8.51 4.97
CA GLN A 411 -27.24 7.94 3.63
C GLN A 411 -25.99 7.07 3.55
N VAL A 412 -25.94 6.19 2.54
CA VAL A 412 -24.74 5.38 2.27
C VAL A 412 -23.59 6.30 1.88
N HIS A 413 -22.49 6.14 2.56
CA HIS A 413 -21.26 6.89 2.37
C HIS A 413 -20.07 5.94 2.19
N PHE A 414 -19.03 6.36 1.46
CA PHE A 414 -17.80 5.60 1.29
C PHE A 414 -16.67 6.30 2.03
N GLU A 415 -16.01 5.57 2.89
CA GLU A 415 -14.85 6.02 3.63
C GLU A 415 -13.61 5.29 3.17
N GLY A 416 -12.48 5.99 3.05
CA GLY A 416 -11.21 5.43 2.60
C GLY A 416 -10.17 5.44 3.70
N TYR A 417 -9.34 4.39 3.76
CA TYR A 417 -8.30 4.24 4.76
C TYR A 417 -7.05 3.56 4.23
N GLN A 418 -5.93 3.81 4.89
CA GLN A 418 -4.76 2.95 4.97
C GLN A 418 -4.38 2.75 6.43
N VAL A 419 -3.59 1.72 6.72
CA VAL A 419 -2.96 1.60 8.02
C VAL A 419 -1.50 2.02 7.95
N SER A 420 -0.97 2.50 9.08
CA SER A 420 0.39 3.02 9.18
C SER A 420 1.45 1.92 8.99
N ASN A 421 2.67 2.33 8.64
CA ASN A 421 3.81 1.41 8.55
C ASN A 421 4.10 0.73 9.91
N GLN A 422 3.74 1.38 11.03
CA GLN A 422 3.82 0.76 12.35
C GLN A 422 2.80 -0.37 12.50
N CYS A 423 1.56 -0.17 12.04
CA CYS A 423 0.56 -1.22 12.00
C CYS A 423 1.00 -2.38 11.10
N MET A 424 1.47 -2.10 9.89
CA MET A 424 1.97 -3.12 8.98
C MET A 424 3.06 -3.99 9.64
N ALA A 425 4.00 -3.37 10.34
CA ALA A 425 5.06 -4.09 11.04
C ALA A 425 4.53 -4.96 12.18
N LEU A 426 3.63 -4.43 13.02
CA LEU A 426 3.02 -5.18 14.12
C LEU A 426 2.20 -6.37 13.63
N VAL A 427 1.49 -6.22 12.51
CA VAL A 427 0.70 -7.29 11.89
C VAL A 427 1.61 -8.34 11.23
N ARG A 428 2.59 -7.92 10.41
CA ARG A 428 3.54 -8.83 9.74
C ARG A 428 4.31 -9.69 10.73
N ASP A 429 4.67 -9.12 11.87
CA ASP A 429 5.45 -9.80 12.91
C ASP A 429 4.55 -10.39 14.01
N GLU A 430 3.23 -10.48 13.77
CA GLU A 430 2.22 -11.10 14.64
C GLU A 430 2.20 -10.57 16.08
N CYS A 431 2.47 -9.28 16.25
CA CYS A 431 2.55 -8.61 17.54
C CYS A 431 1.24 -7.96 18.00
N LEU A 432 0.25 -7.84 17.12
CA LEU A 432 -1.03 -7.16 17.37
C LEU A 432 -2.19 -8.18 17.41
N LEU A 433 -3.03 -8.07 18.42
CA LEU A 433 -4.25 -8.86 18.59
C LEU A 433 -5.48 -7.96 18.54
N PRO A 434 -6.63 -8.46 18.06
CA PRO A 434 -7.89 -7.73 18.14
C PRO A 434 -8.48 -7.80 19.54
N CYS A 435 -9.26 -6.77 19.90
CA CYS A 435 -10.09 -6.79 21.10
C CYS A 435 -11.56 -6.92 20.70
N LYS A 436 -12.18 -8.08 21.00
CA LYS A 436 -13.56 -8.38 20.57
C LYS A 436 -14.62 -7.50 21.24
N ASP A 437 -14.40 -7.14 22.50
CA ASP A 437 -15.37 -6.38 23.29
C ASP A 437 -15.25 -4.87 23.13
N ALA A 438 -14.17 -4.38 22.51
CA ALA A 438 -13.88 -2.98 22.29
C ALA A 438 -13.21 -2.83 20.91
N PRO A 439 -13.99 -2.69 19.83
CA PRO A 439 -13.47 -2.64 18.47
C PRO A 439 -12.47 -1.50 18.24
N GLU A 440 -12.60 -0.41 19.01
CA GLU A 440 -11.68 0.74 19.01
C GLU A 440 -10.31 0.47 19.65
N LEU A 441 -10.13 -0.70 20.27
CA LEU A 441 -8.90 -1.08 20.95
C LEU A 441 -8.24 -2.30 20.31
N GLY A 442 -6.92 -2.22 20.12
CA GLY A 442 -6.06 -3.36 19.84
C GLY A 442 -5.26 -3.76 21.07
N TYR A 443 -4.55 -4.86 21.00
CA TYR A 443 -3.75 -5.39 22.09
C TYR A 443 -2.37 -5.81 21.59
N ALA A 444 -1.29 -5.20 22.08
CA ALA A 444 0.06 -5.65 21.79
C ALA A 444 0.36 -6.93 22.60
N LYS A 445 0.75 -8.02 21.93
CA LYS A 445 1.09 -9.31 22.55
C LYS A 445 2.18 -9.15 23.62
N GLU A 446 2.14 -10.02 24.61
CA GLU A 446 3.25 -10.21 25.54
C GLU A 446 4.28 -11.17 24.94
N SER A 447 5.55 -10.98 25.31
CA SER A 447 6.60 -11.93 24.96
C SER A 447 6.29 -13.29 25.58
N SER A 448 6.44 -14.36 24.81
CA SER A 448 6.28 -15.74 25.23
C SER A 448 7.59 -16.51 25.12
N SER A 449 7.60 -17.80 25.48
CA SER A 449 8.76 -18.66 25.21
C SER A 449 9.07 -18.86 23.74
N GLU A 450 8.07 -18.68 22.86
CA GLU A 450 8.19 -18.91 21.42
C GLU A 450 8.50 -17.63 20.64
N GLN A 451 7.98 -16.48 21.11
CA GLN A 451 8.09 -15.20 20.41
C GLN A 451 8.50 -14.09 21.38
N TYR A 452 9.55 -13.37 21.04
CA TYR A 452 9.86 -12.07 21.64
C TYR A 452 9.02 -10.99 20.97
N VAL A 453 8.35 -10.15 21.76
CA VAL A 453 7.60 -8.98 21.29
C VAL A 453 8.20 -7.73 21.94
N PRO A 454 8.64 -6.73 21.17
CA PRO A 454 9.16 -5.49 21.74
C PRO A 454 8.05 -4.75 22.49
N ASP A 455 8.43 -3.97 23.49
CA ASP A 455 7.48 -3.10 24.17
C ASP A 455 6.92 -2.07 23.19
N VAL A 456 5.59 -1.94 23.20
CA VAL A 456 4.86 -0.95 22.41
C VAL A 456 4.27 0.08 23.36
N PHE A 457 4.56 1.35 23.11
CA PHE A 457 4.07 2.47 23.89
C PHE A 457 3.23 3.40 23.00
N TYR A 458 2.33 4.15 23.59
CA TYR A 458 1.63 5.25 22.94
C TYR A 458 1.54 6.45 23.87
N LYS A 459 1.40 7.65 23.28
CA LYS A 459 1.21 8.89 24.01
C LYS A 459 -0.26 9.03 24.37
N VAL A 460 -0.57 9.22 25.65
CA VAL A 460 -1.96 9.36 26.10
C VAL A 460 -2.49 10.74 25.67
N LEU A 461 -3.60 10.73 24.94
CA LEU A 461 -4.38 11.95 24.64
C LEU A 461 -5.53 12.04 25.65
N VAL A 462 -5.83 13.22 26.13
CA VAL A 462 -6.87 13.47 27.16
C VAL A 462 -8.24 12.89 26.75
N SER A 463 -8.56 12.93 25.46
CA SER A 463 -9.80 12.35 24.91
C SER A 463 -9.94 10.84 25.10
N PHE A 464 -8.84 10.08 25.18
CA PHE A 464 -8.84 8.62 25.33
C PHE A 464 -8.90 8.13 26.77
N ARG A 465 -8.65 9.00 27.75
CA ARG A 465 -8.70 8.63 29.16
C ARG A 465 -10.06 8.04 29.57
N ARG A 466 -11.16 8.54 28.96
CA ARG A 466 -12.52 8.02 29.20
C ARG A 466 -12.71 6.61 28.62
N VAL A 467 -12.24 6.35 27.40
CA VAL A 467 -12.37 5.05 26.72
C VAL A 467 -11.53 3.99 27.44
N LEU A 468 -10.31 4.33 27.83
CA LEU A 468 -9.42 3.42 28.56
C LEU A 468 -9.94 3.06 29.95
N VAL A 469 -10.53 4.01 30.68
CA VAL A 469 -11.13 3.76 32.01
C VAL A 469 -12.31 2.81 31.86
N ILE A 470 -13.16 3.00 30.87
CA ILE A 470 -14.32 2.14 30.60
C ILE A 470 -13.87 0.74 30.20
N ALA A 471 -12.86 0.61 29.34
CA ALA A 471 -12.33 -0.68 28.91
C ALA A 471 -11.60 -1.42 30.05
N TYR A 472 -10.87 -0.72 30.91
CA TYR A 472 -10.19 -1.28 32.08
C TYR A 472 -11.18 -1.76 33.16
N GLU A 473 -12.28 -1.02 33.36
CA GLU A 473 -13.35 -1.43 34.26
C GLU A 473 -14.12 -2.64 33.72
N LYS A 474 -14.40 -2.69 32.41
CA LYS A 474 -14.99 -3.86 31.73
C LYS A 474 -14.11 -5.11 31.83
N ALA A 475 -12.80 -4.99 31.71
CA ALA A 475 -11.87 -6.11 31.83
C ALA A 475 -11.75 -6.66 33.26
N LYS A 476 -12.08 -5.87 34.29
CA LYS A 476 -12.06 -6.28 35.69
C LYS A 476 -13.29 -7.03 36.17
N ASP A 477 -14.42 -6.86 35.49
CA ASP A 477 -15.69 -7.49 35.90
C ASP A 477 -16.44 -8.11 34.69
N PRO A 478 -16.06 -9.33 34.25
CA PRO A 478 -16.66 -9.98 33.09
C PRO A 478 -18.10 -10.46 33.28
N GLY A 479 -18.72 -10.19 34.45
CA GLY A 479 -20.08 -10.62 34.77
C GLY A 479 -21.12 -9.50 35.02
N GLY A 480 -20.72 -8.25 34.93
CA GLY A 480 -21.59 -7.12 35.26
C GLY A 480 -22.65 -6.79 34.20
N ARG A 481 -23.93 -6.93 34.54
CA ARG A 481 -25.05 -6.42 33.74
C ARG A 481 -25.01 -4.88 33.71
N PHE A 482 -24.94 -4.32 32.52
CA PHE A 482 -25.00 -2.87 32.31
C PHE A 482 -26.42 -2.33 32.52
N SER A 483 -26.60 -1.39 33.46
CA SER A 483 -27.67 -0.39 33.44
C SER A 483 -27.06 0.92 32.98
N LEU A 484 -27.64 1.52 31.92
CA LEU A 484 -27.33 2.88 31.49
C LEU A 484 -27.92 3.83 32.54
N GLU A 485 -27.13 4.25 33.51
CA GLU A 485 -27.47 5.46 34.27
C GLU A 485 -26.81 6.67 33.64
N THR A 486 -27.65 7.58 33.21
CA THR A 486 -27.30 8.87 32.63
C THR A 486 -26.52 9.71 33.65
N THR A 487 -25.27 10.04 33.33
CA THR A 487 -24.50 11.03 34.08
C THR A 487 -25.07 12.46 33.84
N PRO A 488 -25.14 13.31 34.87
CA PRO A 488 -25.74 14.66 34.77
C PRO A 488 -24.88 15.59 33.87
N PRO A 489 -25.49 16.61 33.25
CA PRO A 489 -24.78 17.53 32.37
C PRO A 489 -23.84 18.44 33.17
N LEU A 490 -22.62 18.57 32.71
CA LEU A 490 -21.63 19.52 33.22
C LEU A 490 -22.05 20.96 32.82
N SER A 491 -22.09 21.80 33.84
CA SER A 491 -22.42 23.22 33.77
C SER A 491 -21.57 24.01 32.81
N SER A 492 -22.25 24.87 32.05
CA SER A 492 -21.73 25.90 31.16
C SER A 492 -20.69 26.82 31.80
N GLY A 493 -19.56 27.00 31.16
CA GLY A 493 -18.61 28.05 31.48
C GLY A 493 -17.17 27.71 31.07
N ALA A 494 -16.90 27.56 29.77
CA ALA A 494 -15.56 27.65 29.26
C ALA A 494 -15.58 28.24 27.85
N THR A 495 -14.87 29.32 27.70
CA THR A 495 -14.53 30.03 26.47
C THR A 495 -14.11 29.11 25.36
N MET A 496 -14.67 29.31 24.16
CA MET A 496 -14.25 28.64 22.93
C MET A 496 -12.77 28.88 22.67
N GLN A 497 -11.95 27.85 22.84
CA GLN A 497 -10.65 27.75 22.22
C GLN A 497 -10.75 26.78 21.03
N HIS A 498 -10.02 27.07 19.97
CA HIS A 498 -9.99 26.35 18.69
C HIS A 498 -9.96 24.82 18.85
N PRO A 499 -10.76 24.03 18.09
CA PRO A 499 -10.94 22.60 18.33
C PRO A 499 -9.81 21.67 17.78
N ASP A 500 -8.69 22.17 17.30
CA ASP A 500 -7.79 21.40 16.42
C ASP A 500 -6.40 21.04 16.99
N ALA A 501 -6.12 21.27 18.25
CA ALA A 501 -4.90 20.72 18.87
C ALA A 501 -5.32 19.64 19.90
N PRO A 502 -4.95 18.38 19.72
CA PRO A 502 -5.18 17.37 20.75
C PRO A 502 -4.38 17.76 21.99
N GLU A 503 -5.09 18.07 23.08
CA GLU A 503 -4.46 18.28 24.40
C GLU A 503 -3.66 17.03 24.76
N ARG A 504 -2.36 17.20 24.93
CA ARG A 504 -1.43 16.14 25.36
C ARG A 504 -1.43 16.08 26.88
N ASP A 505 -1.62 14.89 27.43
CA ASP A 505 -1.40 14.68 28.86
C ASP A 505 0.10 14.93 29.16
N ILE A 506 0.36 15.94 30.01
CA ILE A 506 1.70 16.33 30.40
C ILE A 506 1.83 16.04 31.90
N ASP A 507 2.93 15.43 32.30
CA ASP A 507 3.23 15.22 33.72
C ASP A 507 3.54 16.55 34.43
N LYS A 508 3.67 16.49 35.77
CA LYS A 508 4.01 17.70 36.59
C LYS A 508 5.36 18.32 36.23
N PHE A 509 6.16 17.72 35.37
CA PHE A 509 7.45 18.20 34.91
C PHE A 509 7.41 18.67 33.45
N GLY A 510 6.26 18.63 32.78
CA GLY A 510 6.08 19.06 31.40
C GLY A 510 6.41 17.99 30.35
N ASN A 511 6.59 16.71 30.74
CA ASN A 511 6.84 15.64 29.80
C ASN A 511 5.55 14.96 29.36
N GLU A 512 5.47 14.55 28.10
CA GLU A 512 4.34 13.79 27.57
C GLU A 512 4.25 12.42 28.24
N ILE A 513 3.08 12.06 28.76
CA ILE A 513 2.85 10.76 29.38
C ILE A 513 2.76 9.68 28.32
N THR A 514 3.60 8.69 28.41
CA THR A 514 3.57 7.48 27.57
C THR A 514 3.02 6.31 28.36
N GLN A 515 2.18 5.49 27.72
CA GLN A 515 1.59 4.30 28.32
C GLN A 515 1.94 3.06 27.52
N LEU A 516 2.08 1.91 28.20
CA LEU A 516 2.27 0.62 27.56
C LEU A 516 0.98 0.21 26.82
N ALA A 517 1.12 -0.26 25.58
CA ALA A 517 0.02 -0.55 24.67
C ALA A 517 -0.70 -1.89 24.95
N ARG A 518 -1.30 -1.96 26.13
CA ARG A 518 -2.06 -3.15 26.60
C ARG A 518 -3.27 -2.71 27.40
N PRO A 519 -4.37 -2.23 26.80
CA PRO A 519 -4.70 -2.07 25.37
C PRO A 519 -4.15 -0.79 24.74
N LEU A 520 -4.29 -0.67 23.41
CA LEU A 520 -3.93 0.51 22.63
C LEU A 520 -5.10 1.00 21.75
N PRO A 521 -5.30 2.32 21.60
CA PRO A 521 -6.27 2.86 20.64
C PRO A 521 -5.80 2.64 19.20
N VAL A 522 -6.64 1.98 18.39
CA VAL A 522 -6.30 1.71 16.97
C VAL A 522 -6.24 2.96 16.10
N GLU A 523 -6.79 4.07 16.56
CA GLU A 523 -6.72 5.37 15.88
C GLU A 523 -5.28 5.83 15.56
N TYR A 524 -4.28 5.40 16.35
CA TYR A 524 -2.86 5.65 16.04
C TYR A 524 -2.39 4.91 14.79
N LEU A 525 -3.09 3.87 14.39
CA LEU A 525 -2.73 2.98 13.29
C LEU A 525 -3.43 3.37 11.98
N ILE A 526 -4.47 4.20 12.04
CA ILE A 526 -5.33 4.54 10.92
C ILE A 526 -4.86 5.83 10.23
N ILE A 527 -4.98 5.84 8.92
CA ILE A 527 -4.72 6.98 8.03
C ILE A 527 -5.94 7.19 7.15
N ASP A 528 -6.58 8.35 7.25
CA ASP A 528 -7.76 8.70 6.45
C ASP A 528 -7.38 9.01 5.00
N ILE A 529 -8.18 8.52 4.08
CA ILE A 529 -8.08 8.81 2.64
C ILE A 529 -9.44 9.33 2.17
N THR A 530 -9.44 10.37 1.35
CA THR A 530 -10.68 10.86 0.75
C THR A 530 -11.21 9.88 -0.28
N THR A 531 -12.53 9.70 -0.34
CA THR A 531 -13.21 8.91 -1.35
C THR A 531 -14.05 9.83 -2.22
N THR A 532 -13.94 9.71 -3.54
CA THR A 532 -14.62 10.62 -4.47
C THR A 532 -15.19 9.89 -5.68
N PHE A 533 -16.17 10.56 -6.30
CA PHE A 533 -16.67 10.27 -7.64
C PHE A 533 -16.35 11.45 -8.55
N PRO A 534 -15.92 11.24 -9.79
CA PRO A 534 -15.58 12.33 -10.68
C PRO A 534 -16.82 13.07 -11.17
N LYS A 535 -16.67 14.37 -11.42
CA LYS A 535 -17.74 15.18 -12.05
C LYS A 535 -18.03 14.72 -13.48
N ASP A 536 -16.96 14.36 -14.20
CA ASP A 536 -17.02 13.78 -15.54
C ASP A 536 -16.66 12.30 -15.45
N PRO A 537 -17.66 11.38 -15.42
CA PRO A 537 -17.42 9.96 -15.25
C PRO A 537 -16.55 9.37 -16.35
N VAL A 538 -15.64 8.48 -15.97
CA VAL A 538 -14.81 7.70 -16.88
C VAL A 538 -15.34 6.27 -16.93
N TYR A 539 -15.21 5.63 -18.07
CA TYR A 539 -15.74 4.30 -18.32
C TYR A 539 -14.66 3.43 -18.97
N THR A 540 -13.92 2.71 -18.16
CA THR A 540 -13.04 1.63 -18.65
C THR A 540 -13.90 0.49 -19.22
N PHE A 541 -14.99 0.17 -18.53
CA PHE A 541 -15.99 -0.80 -18.96
C PHE A 541 -17.29 -0.11 -19.36
N SER A 542 -18.02 -0.71 -20.30
CA SER A 542 -19.28 -0.15 -20.80
C SER A 542 -20.38 -0.32 -19.75
N ILE A 543 -21.26 0.66 -19.66
CA ILE A 543 -22.46 0.58 -18.82
C ILE A 543 -23.61 0.12 -19.68
N SER A 544 -24.16 -1.05 -19.37
CA SER A 544 -25.42 -1.54 -19.91
C SER A 544 -26.56 -1.32 -18.91
N GLN A 545 -27.77 -1.11 -19.41
CA GLN A 545 -28.99 -1.14 -18.58
C GLN A 545 -29.25 -2.54 -18.00
N ASN A 546 -28.79 -3.57 -18.71
CA ASN A 546 -28.85 -4.97 -18.30
C ASN A 546 -27.42 -5.50 -18.26
N PRO A 547 -26.67 -5.27 -17.17
CA PRO A 547 -25.28 -5.70 -17.06
C PRO A 547 -25.18 -7.22 -16.92
N PHE A 548 -24.02 -7.79 -17.27
CA PHE A 548 -23.78 -9.22 -17.04
C PHE A 548 -23.76 -9.53 -15.54
N PRO A 549 -24.28 -10.69 -15.08
CA PRO A 549 -24.26 -11.06 -13.67
C PRO A 549 -22.86 -11.00 -13.05
N ILE A 550 -22.78 -10.59 -11.78
CA ILE A 550 -21.54 -10.60 -11.02
C ILE A 550 -21.29 -12.02 -10.50
N GLU A 551 -20.03 -12.42 -10.42
CA GLU A 551 -19.60 -13.72 -9.90
C GLU A 551 -20.00 -13.93 -8.43
N ASN A 552 -20.14 -15.22 -8.02
CA ASN A 552 -20.38 -15.65 -6.63
C ASN A 552 -21.66 -15.07 -5.98
N ARG A 553 -22.68 -14.75 -6.79
CA ARG A 553 -23.98 -14.23 -6.32
C ARG A 553 -25.14 -15.25 -6.43
N ASP A 554 -24.84 -16.54 -6.31
CA ASP A 554 -25.84 -17.61 -6.40
C ASP A 554 -27.01 -17.45 -5.40
N VAL A 555 -26.73 -16.87 -4.23
CA VAL A 555 -27.74 -16.55 -3.20
C VAL A 555 -28.84 -15.62 -3.73
N LEU A 556 -28.53 -14.78 -4.73
CA LEU A 556 -29.50 -13.91 -5.40
C LEU A 556 -30.20 -14.59 -6.58
N GLY A 557 -29.82 -15.82 -6.93
CA GLY A 557 -30.23 -16.49 -8.17
C GLY A 557 -29.58 -15.89 -9.42
N GLU A 558 -28.52 -15.11 -9.25
CA GLU A 558 -27.72 -14.52 -10.33
C GLU A 558 -26.58 -15.48 -10.65
N THR A 559 -26.80 -16.42 -11.60
CA THR A 559 -25.76 -17.37 -12.01
C THR A 559 -25.03 -16.90 -13.24
N GLN A 560 -23.71 -17.16 -13.31
CA GLN A 560 -22.89 -16.97 -14.50
C GLN A 560 -22.84 -18.27 -15.31
N ASP A 561 -23.72 -18.39 -16.31
CA ASP A 561 -23.80 -19.53 -17.22
C ASP A 561 -24.08 -19.09 -18.67
N PHE A 562 -24.15 -20.04 -19.60
CA PHE A 562 -24.45 -19.73 -21.01
C PHE A 562 -25.89 -19.24 -21.24
N HIS A 563 -26.81 -19.53 -20.34
CA HIS A 563 -28.15 -18.96 -20.39
C HIS A 563 -28.16 -17.48 -20.07
N SER A 564 -27.46 -17.10 -19.00
CA SER A 564 -27.25 -15.71 -18.61
C SER A 564 -26.48 -14.93 -19.70
N LEU A 565 -25.47 -15.55 -20.31
CA LEU A 565 -24.75 -14.98 -21.44
C LEU A 565 -25.65 -14.74 -22.65
N ALA A 566 -26.44 -15.74 -23.05
CA ALA A 566 -27.37 -15.62 -24.17
C ALA A 566 -28.43 -14.54 -23.93
N THR A 567 -28.97 -14.49 -22.71
CA THR A 567 -29.91 -13.45 -22.27
C THR A 567 -29.26 -12.06 -22.35
N TYR A 568 -28.06 -11.90 -21.81
CA TYR A 568 -27.29 -10.65 -21.85
C TYR A 568 -27.04 -10.19 -23.29
N LEU A 569 -26.57 -11.09 -24.17
CA LEU A 569 -26.31 -10.78 -25.58
C LEU A 569 -27.59 -10.39 -26.30
N SER A 570 -28.72 -11.05 -26.04
CA SER A 570 -30.00 -10.74 -26.65
C SER A 570 -30.55 -9.37 -26.26
N GLN A 571 -30.33 -8.95 -25.02
CA GLN A 571 -30.76 -7.65 -24.48
C GLN A 571 -29.90 -6.48 -24.94
N ASN A 572 -28.63 -6.74 -25.33
CA ASN A 572 -27.65 -5.73 -25.72
C ASN A 572 -27.39 -5.70 -27.25
N THR A 573 -28.27 -6.25 -28.06
CA THR A 573 -28.12 -6.35 -29.53
C THR A 573 -28.03 -5.01 -30.27
N SER A 574 -28.55 -3.94 -29.69
CA SER A 574 -28.50 -2.59 -30.29
C SER A 574 -27.18 -1.87 -30.02
N SER A 575 -26.31 -2.41 -29.18
CA SER A 575 -25.02 -1.81 -28.82
C SER A 575 -23.93 -2.17 -29.85
N VAL A 576 -22.89 -1.34 -29.94
CA VAL A 576 -21.67 -1.67 -30.67
C VAL A 576 -21.07 -2.92 -30.03
N PHE A 577 -20.53 -3.85 -30.84
CA PHE A 577 -20.03 -5.13 -30.32
C PHE A 577 -18.98 -4.95 -29.22
N LEU A 578 -18.04 -4.04 -29.42
CA LEU A 578 -17.05 -3.69 -28.41
C LEU A 578 -17.69 -3.28 -27.07
N ASP A 579 -18.74 -2.47 -27.10
CA ASP A 579 -19.43 -2.05 -25.88
C ASP A 579 -20.14 -3.22 -25.19
N THR A 580 -20.73 -4.13 -25.97
CA THR A 580 -21.38 -5.32 -25.42
C THR A 580 -20.41 -6.23 -24.69
N ILE A 581 -19.19 -6.43 -25.21
CA ILE A 581 -18.20 -7.32 -24.60
C ILE A 581 -17.32 -6.63 -23.55
N SER A 582 -17.39 -5.29 -23.42
CA SER A 582 -16.61 -4.52 -22.47
C SER A 582 -17.25 -4.49 -21.06
N ASP A 583 -17.63 -5.65 -20.51
CA ASP A 583 -18.05 -5.82 -19.12
C ASP A 583 -17.00 -6.69 -18.40
N PHE A 584 -16.51 -6.23 -17.25
CA PHE A 584 -15.45 -6.89 -16.51
C PHE A 584 -15.84 -8.32 -16.08
N HIS A 585 -17.04 -8.49 -15.57
CA HIS A 585 -17.55 -9.79 -15.08
C HIS A 585 -17.81 -10.76 -16.23
N LEU A 586 -18.25 -10.25 -17.41
CA LEU A 586 -18.34 -11.03 -18.62
C LEU A 586 -16.97 -11.54 -19.08
N LEU A 587 -15.95 -10.69 -19.11
CA LEU A 587 -14.59 -11.08 -19.50
C LEU A 587 -14.03 -12.13 -18.54
N LEU A 588 -14.27 -11.99 -17.24
CA LEU A 588 -13.89 -13.02 -16.25
C LEU A 588 -14.62 -14.33 -16.51
N PHE A 589 -15.93 -14.31 -16.74
CA PHE A 589 -16.70 -15.50 -17.05
C PHE A 589 -16.18 -16.23 -18.28
N LEU A 590 -15.90 -15.51 -19.37
CA LEU A 590 -15.39 -16.11 -20.60
C LEU A 590 -14.05 -16.83 -20.42
N VAL A 591 -13.21 -16.36 -19.47
CA VAL A 591 -11.91 -16.98 -19.21
C VAL A 591 -11.97 -18.10 -18.19
N THR A 592 -12.79 -17.92 -17.15
CA THR A 592 -12.86 -18.87 -16.03
C THR A 592 -13.89 -19.97 -16.23
N ASN A 593 -14.60 -19.97 -17.36
CA ASN A 593 -15.60 -20.98 -17.68
C ASN A 593 -14.94 -22.35 -17.90
N GLU A 594 -15.44 -23.38 -17.23
CA GLU A 594 -14.91 -24.73 -17.29
C GLU A 594 -15.23 -25.45 -18.60
N VAL A 595 -16.34 -25.09 -19.26
CA VAL A 595 -16.80 -25.72 -20.50
C VAL A 595 -15.96 -25.33 -21.71
N MET A 596 -15.53 -24.06 -21.75
CA MET A 596 -14.73 -23.50 -22.83
C MET A 596 -13.76 -22.42 -22.30
N PRO A 597 -12.67 -22.82 -21.66
CA PRO A 597 -11.70 -21.85 -21.14
C PRO A 597 -10.99 -21.13 -22.29
N LEU A 598 -11.17 -19.80 -22.38
CA LEU A 598 -10.57 -18.97 -23.41
C LEU A 598 -9.21 -18.37 -23.01
N GLN A 599 -8.61 -18.86 -21.95
CA GLN A 599 -7.43 -18.26 -21.32
C GLN A 599 -6.29 -17.90 -22.29
N ASP A 600 -6.02 -18.78 -23.26
CA ASP A 600 -4.95 -18.55 -24.24
C ASP A 600 -5.38 -17.70 -25.44
N SER A 601 -6.66 -17.69 -25.79
CA SER A 601 -7.17 -17.08 -27.03
C SER A 601 -7.83 -15.71 -26.83
N ILE A 602 -8.05 -15.29 -25.59
CA ILE A 602 -8.77 -14.04 -25.26
C ILE A 602 -7.90 -12.78 -25.37
N SER A 603 -6.60 -12.91 -25.55
CA SER A 603 -5.65 -11.77 -25.50
C SER A 603 -6.01 -10.65 -26.48
N LEU A 604 -6.48 -11.02 -27.71
CA LEU A 604 -6.91 -10.03 -28.70
C LEU A 604 -8.15 -9.26 -28.24
N LEU A 605 -9.10 -9.93 -27.58
CA LEU A 605 -10.30 -9.30 -27.04
C LEU A 605 -9.93 -8.33 -25.90
N LEU A 606 -9.09 -8.77 -24.95
CA LEU A 606 -8.65 -7.93 -23.85
C LEU A 606 -7.89 -6.69 -24.34
N GLU A 607 -7.09 -6.82 -25.40
CA GLU A 607 -6.42 -5.69 -26.04
C GLU A 607 -7.43 -4.74 -26.70
N ALA A 608 -8.44 -5.27 -27.40
CA ALA A 608 -9.52 -4.49 -28.00
C ALA A 608 -10.26 -3.66 -26.94
N VAL A 609 -10.60 -4.27 -25.80
CA VAL A 609 -11.26 -3.59 -24.68
C VAL A 609 -10.34 -2.53 -24.06
N ARG A 610 -9.07 -2.88 -23.78
CA ARG A 610 -8.08 -1.98 -23.19
C ARG A 610 -7.83 -0.74 -24.04
N THR A 611 -7.73 -0.92 -25.37
CA THR A 611 -7.42 0.16 -26.32
C THR A 611 -8.66 0.83 -26.91
N ARG A 612 -9.86 0.36 -26.57
CA ARG A 612 -11.14 0.78 -27.17
C ARG A 612 -11.13 0.68 -28.69
N ASN A 613 -10.52 -0.39 -29.23
CA ASN A 613 -10.37 -0.58 -30.67
C ASN A 613 -11.46 -1.54 -31.21
N GLU A 614 -12.42 -0.95 -31.91
CA GLU A 614 -13.54 -1.69 -32.53
C GLU A 614 -13.07 -2.66 -33.63
N GLU A 615 -12.01 -2.36 -34.40
CA GLU A 615 -11.50 -3.24 -35.44
C GLU A 615 -10.97 -4.55 -34.89
N LEU A 616 -10.24 -4.49 -33.76
CA LEU A 616 -9.77 -5.67 -33.06
C LEU A 616 -10.94 -6.48 -32.50
N ALA A 617 -11.95 -5.82 -31.93
CA ALA A 617 -13.14 -6.47 -31.44
C ALA A 617 -13.91 -7.19 -32.56
N GLN A 618 -14.08 -6.56 -33.70
CA GLN A 618 -14.72 -7.17 -34.87
C GLN A 618 -13.89 -8.32 -35.48
N THR A 619 -12.58 -8.25 -35.38
CA THR A 619 -11.68 -9.35 -35.78
C THR A 619 -11.89 -10.55 -34.86
N TRP A 620 -11.96 -10.32 -33.54
CA TRP A 620 -12.22 -11.38 -32.56
C TRP A 620 -13.63 -11.98 -32.72
N LYS A 621 -14.64 -11.14 -33.03
CA LYS A 621 -16.01 -11.59 -33.34
C LYS A 621 -16.08 -12.60 -34.49
N LYS A 622 -15.14 -12.55 -35.43
CA LYS A 622 -15.04 -13.48 -36.56
C LYS A 622 -14.24 -14.75 -36.22
N SER A 623 -13.76 -14.90 -35.01
CA SER A 623 -12.96 -16.06 -34.59
C SER A 623 -13.83 -17.30 -34.39
N GLU A 624 -13.20 -18.47 -34.45
CA GLU A 624 -13.85 -19.75 -34.17
C GLU A 624 -14.34 -19.83 -32.73
N GLN A 625 -13.64 -19.16 -31.82
CA GLN A 625 -14.01 -19.06 -30.41
C GLN A 625 -15.36 -18.37 -30.21
N TRP A 626 -15.54 -17.21 -30.87
CA TRP A 626 -16.81 -16.51 -30.78
C TRP A 626 -17.96 -17.30 -31.45
N ALA A 627 -17.70 -17.93 -32.59
CA ALA A 627 -18.68 -18.80 -33.25
C ALA A 627 -19.11 -19.97 -32.34
N THR A 628 -18.18 -20.54 -31.58
CA THR A 628 -18.50 -21.62 -30.60
C THR A 628 -19.34 -21.05 -29.43
N ILE A 629 -19.05 -19.84 -28.93
CA ILE A 629 -19.88 -19.17 -27.92
C ILE A 629 -21.32 -18.96 -28.45
N GLU A 630 -21.46 -18.44 -29.65
CA GLU A 630 -22.77 -18.25 -30.28
C GLU A 630 -23.54 -19.54 -30.44
N GLN A 631 -22.85 -20.64 -30.80
CA GLN A 631 -23.44 -21.96 -30.90
C GLN A 631 -23.90 -22.48 -29.52
N LEU A 632 -23.07 -22.35 -28.48
CA LEU A 632 -23.44 -22.73 -27.11
C LEU A 632 -24.66 -21.92 -26.61
N CYS A 633 -24.66 -20.61 -26.84
CA CYS A 633 -25.81 -19.77 -26.51
C CYS A 633 -27.10 -20.20 -27.25
N SER A 634 -26.97 -20.61 -28.51
CA SER A 634 -28.12 -21.07 -29.31
C SER A 634 -28.74 -22.38 -28.80
N THR A 635 -27.91 -23.27 -28.23
CA THR A 635 -28.39 -24.57 -27.68
C THR A 635 -29.23 -24.39 -26.41
N VAL A 636 -29.08 -23.27 -25.71
CA VAL A 636 -29.79 -22.99 -24.44
C VAL A 636 -31.20 -22.41 -24.67
N GLY A 637 -31.62 -22.24 -25.93
CA GLY A 637 -33.01 -21.92 -26.27
C GLY A 637 -33.34 -20.43 -26.31
N VAL A 638 -32.33 -19.52 -26.20
CA VAL A 638 -32.49 -18.10 -26.41
C VAL A 638 -32.15 -17.76 -27.87
N GLN A 639 -33.11 -17.23 -28.63
CA GLN A 639 -32.87 -16.80 -30.01
C GLN A 639 -32.02 -15.52 -30.00
N LEU A 640 -30.79 -15.60 -30.47
CA LEU A 640 -29.95 -14.43 -30.72
C LEU A 640 -30.41 -13.73 -32.02
N PRO A 641 -30.82 -12.47 -32.00
CA PRO A 641 -31.15 -11.72 -33.21
C PRO A 641 -29.87 -11.51 -34.04
N GLY A 642 -29.78 -12.10 -35.23
CA GLY A 642 -28.69 -11.82 -36.16
C GLY A 642 -28.03 -13.04 -36.83
N LEU A 643 -28.36 -14.27 -36.48
CA LEU A 643 -27.93 -15.43 -37.25
C LEU A 643 -28.77 -15.55 -38.53
N GLN A 644 -28.29 -14.94 -39.59
CA GLN A 644 -28.78 -15.25 -40.93
C GLN A 644 -28.39 -16.68 -41.29
N GLU A 645 -29.43 -17.50 -41.50
CA GLU A 645 -29.35 -18.87 -42.03
C GLU A 645 -28.45 -18.90 -43.28
N TYR A 646 -27.33 -19.59 -43.21
CA TYR A 646 -26.70 -20.13 -44.42
C TYR A 646 -27.46 -21.43 -44.77
N GLY A 647 -28.19 -21.28 -45.86
CA GLY A 647 -29.11 -22.16 -46.51
C GLY A 647 -29.02 -23.69 -46.24
N ALA A 648 -30.12 -24.21 -45.80
CA ALA A 648 -30.51 -25.56 -46.11
C ALA A 648 -31.89 -25.51 -46.82
N VAL A 649 -31.90 -25.87 -48.08
CA VAL A 649 -33.07 -26.04 -48.90
C VAL A 649 -33.82 -27.31 -48.47
N GLY A 650 -35.10 -27.16 -48.15
CA GLY A 650 -36.07 -28.19 -48.43
C GLY A 650 -36.73 -28.93 -47.27
N SER A 651 -37.97 -28.67 -47.19
CA SER A 651 -39.15 -29.53 -46.88
C SER A 651 -39.92 -29.20 -45.62
N SER A 652 -41.01 -28.56 -45.86
CA SER A 652 -42.14 -28.35 -44.96
C SER A 652 -42.76 -29.68 -44.52
N THR A 653 -42.80 -29.93 -43.19
CA THR A 653 -43.89 -30.66 -42.56
C THR A 653 -44.08 -30.11 -41.14
N HIS A 654 -45.28 -29.62 -40.86
CA HIS A 654 -45.73 -29.23 -39.52
C HIS A 654 -45.69 -30.41 -38.58
N ALA A 655 -44.74 -30.40 -37.61
CA ALA A 655 -44.81 -31.20 -36.40
C ALA A 655 -44.65 -30.27 -35.21
N ALA A 656 -45.65 -30.22 -34.34
CA ALA A 656 -45.63 -29.52 -33.08
C ALA A 656 -44.41 -30.01 -32.25
N THR A 657 -43.42 -29.20 -32.07
CA THR A 657 -42.26 -29.50 -31.23
C THR A 657 -42.69 -29.55 -29.76
N ALA A 658 -42.87 -30.76 -29.23
CA ALA A 658 -43.04 -30.98 -27.81
C ALA A 658 -41.75 -30.51 -27.09
N ALA A 659 -41.88 -29.60 -26.10
CA ALA A 659 -40.74 -29.07 -25.37
C ALA A 659 -40.13 -30.11 -24.39
N MET A 660 -38.81 -30.10 -24.25
CA MET A 660 -38.11 -30.84 -23.17
C MET A 660 -38.64 -30.41 -21.81
N TRP A 661 -38.60 -31.27 -20.82
CA TRP A 661 -39.10 -30.97 -19.47
C TRP A 661 -38.07 -31.31 -18.41
N ALA A 662 -37.94 -30.42 -17.40
CA ALA A 662 -37.04 -30.58 -16.25
C ALA A 662 -37.72 -31.43 -15.18
N CYS A 663 -37.03 -32.45 -14.66
CA CYS A 663 -37.52 -33.26 -13.55
C CYS A 663 -37.52 -32.43 -12.26
N GLN A 664 -38.68 -32.38 -11.57
CA GLN A 664 -38.78 -31.63 -10.31
C GLN A 664 -37.98 -32.23 -9.14
N HIS A 665 -37.53 -33.49 -9.26
CA HIS A 665 -36.78 -34.16 -8.19
C HIS A 665 -35.25 -34.09 -8.36
N CYS A 666 -34.74 -34.15 -9.62
CA CYS A 666 -33.32 -34.20 -9.88
C CYS A 666 -32.85 -33.12 -10.89
N THR A 667 -33.74 -32.26 -11.33
CA THR A 667 -33.50 -31.15 -12.29
C THR A 667 -32.99 -31.58 -13.68
N PHE A 668 -32.89 -32.90 -13.95
CA PHE A 668 -32.43 -33.40 -15.24
C PHE A 668 -33.44 -33.09 -16.35
N MET A 669 -32.92 -32.60 -17.50
CA MET A 669 -33.74 -32.26 -18.69
C MET A 669 -34.03 -33.51 -19.52
N ASN A 670 -35.30 -33.90 -19.55
CA ASN A 670 -35.79 -35.10 -20.24
C ASN A 670 -36.31 -34.79 -21.63
N GLN A 671 -36.23 -35.78 -22.53
CA GLN A 671 -36.75 -35.68 -23.88
C GLN A 671 -38.27 -35.51 -23.89
N PRO A 672 -38.81 -34.77 -24.91
CA PRO A 672 -40.25 -34.66 -25.09
C PRO A 672 -40.89 -36.03 -25.31
N GLY A 673 -41.88 -36.36 -24.51
CA GLY A 673 -42.60 -37.61 -24.64
C GLY A 673 -42.26 -38.74 -23.66
N THR A 674 -41.20 -38.56 -22.85
CA THR A 674 -40.92 -39.50 -21.74
C THR A 674 -41.82 -39.21 -20.55
N GLY A 675 -42.54 -40.21 -20.05
CA GLY A 675 -43.40 -40.07 -18.87
C GLY A 675 -42.66 -40.23 -17.54
N HIS A 676 -41.36 -40.55 -17.58
CA HIS A 676 -40.51 -40.76 -16.42
C HIS A 676 -39.16 -40.08 -16.67
N CYS A 677 -38.52 -39.60 -15.61
CA CYS A 677 -37.20 -39.03 -15.71
C CYS A 677 -36.15 -40.11 -16.03
N GLU A 678 -35.32 -39.87 -17.06
CA GLU A 678 -34.28 -40.80 -17.49
C GLU A 678 -33.17 -40.96 -16.45
N MET A 679 -32.97 -39.97 -15.56
CA MET A 679 -31.93 -40.00 -14.54
C MET A 679 -32.37 -40.63 -13.22
N CYS A 680 -33.55 -40.28 -12.69
CA CYS A 680 -34.03 -40.76 -11.38
C CYS A 680 -35.23 -41.72 -11.47
N SER A 681 -35.72 -42.04 -12.67
CA SER A 681 -36.84 -42.94 -12.95
C SER A 681 -38.18 -42.55 -12.31
N LEU A 682 -38.30 -41.33 -11.74
CA LEU A 682 -39.55 -40.84 -11.17
C LEU A 682 -40.49 -40.31 -12.25
N PRO A 683 -41.84 -40.47 -12.09
CA PRO A 683 -42.78 -40.01 -13.07
C PRO A 683 -42.81 -38.51 -13.22
N ARG A 684 -43.14 -38.03 -14.43
CA ARG A 684 -43.36 -36.59 -14.69
C ARG A 684 -44.61 -36.15 -13.93
N THR A 685 -44.42 -35.23 -12.99
CA THR A 685 -45.49 -34.56 -12.23
C THR A 685 -45.99 -33.32 -12.94
#